data_60e7f67c2a2c5810ea74988d43d6edd0
#
_entry.id   60e7f67c2a2c5810ea74988d43d6edd0
#
_cell.length_a   1.000
_cell.length_b   1.000
_cell.length_c   1.000
_cell.angle_alpha   90.00
_cell.angle_beta   90.00
_cell.angle_gamma   90.00
#
_symmetry.space_group_name_H-M   'P 1'
#
loop_
_entity.id
_entity.type
_entity.pdbx_description
1 polymer ?
#
loop_
_entity_poly.entity_id
_entity_poly.type
_entity_poly.pdbx_seq_one_letter_code
_entity_poly.pdbx_strand_id
1 'polypeptide(L)'
;MKRFLFISLIFLTAVSATAQTFHGYVYYQKPNGGTEPLPFAQVYHMEREKLIETDANGEFTLKLTARATLIATYVGYTRDTVVVEPGTAEAKFYLTGENDLDESKVVAQQSTMPKLKSIKTEVITAAGLCKMACCALAESFENSASVTVGFSDAVTGARQIKLLGLSGTYTQMLDENRPVMRGIAAPFGMSFVPGQWLESIQIAKGPSSVINGLEAITGQINMEHRKPTDETPLFVQVYGSTDAMFEGNVASAIQFNEKWSMINMVHVGGTASKMDHNQDGFRDEPEDLQLNFTSRWLYYAPSGMQIRFGGRFLYDDRLGGQMGATKDNAFNLENRIWGSSIKNRGVNGYFKIGVPLAEDNHANIALVADFNHHEFDSFFGLKNYDAKQNSAFANLIYQNEINETHKVEFGATWQFDDLTQLYSRDDFSRWENAISGFGEYTLTPGDKFTFVGGLNLQYNSLHGWLFAPRANVRWAPVDWVTLRALGGRGYRTANIFTDNLGIFSTGKNFVIPDQLDLLEDAWTWGGNVTFYLPFGAEDTETYLSFDYFHNDFNKQVVVDPERNMLAIDFYNLDGKSYTNTWQVDFSVNPLERFNITATFRYTDAKVTLKDKGLVERPMTSRYKGVLNMQYATAMNKWTFDFTAQLNGPMRLPKYAAQVWGMETSPVFPMLYAQITRKFKGIDIYVGAENILGYRQHHAIIGAEDPFGINFGVGDTHTMASSSHIPQIFDASNVWGPLMGRKFYIGLRYTLWK
;
A
#
# COMPACT_ATOMS: atom_id res chain seq x y z
N MET A 1 42.71 79.34 -17.53
CA MET A 1 43.82 78.38 -17.58
C MET A 1 43.31 77.05 -17.96
N LYS A 2 43.83 76.52 -19.02
CA LYS A 2 43.48 75.31 -19.76
C LYS A 2 43.69 74.07 -18.94
N ARG A 3 42.77 73.09 -19.04
CA ARG A 3 43.12 71.65 -19.03
C ARG A 3 42.10 70.90 -19.86
N PHE A 4 42.64 70.19 -20.82
CA PHE A 4 41.97 69.30 -21.80
C PHE A 4 41.28 68.10 -21.20
N LEU A 5 40.07 67.84 -21.69
CA LEU A 5 39.38 66.53 -21.50
C LEU A 5 39.64 65.73 -22.78
N PHE A 6 40.31 64.53 -22.59
CA PHE A 6 40.43 63.53 -23.63
C PHE A 6 39.23 62.56 -23.43
N ILE A 7 38.31 62.50 -24.37
CA ILE A 7 37.24 61.52 -24.45
C ILE A 7 37.77 60.41 -25.35
N SER A 8 38.09 59.26 -24.71
CA SER A 8 38.31 58.00 -25.41
C SER A 8 36.97 57.32 -25.67
N LEU A 9 36.56 57.30 -26.91
CA LEU A 9 35.40 56.59 -27.42
C LEU A 9 35.77 55.10 -27.53
N ILE A 10 35.40 54.31 -26.51
CA ILE A 10 35.49 52.85 -26.61
C ILE A 10 34.24 52.37 -27.34
N PHE A 11 34.40 51.92 -28.57
CA PHE A 11 33.38 51.14 -29.29
C PHE A 11 33.18 49.85 -28.59
N LEU A 12 32.10 49.75 -27.79
CA LEU A 12 31.55 48.46 -27.32
C LEU A 12 30.81 47.84 -28.51
N THR A 13 31.44 46.95 -29.24
CA THR A 13 30.73 46.02 -30.11
C THR A 13 29.99 45.02 -29.22
N ALA A 14 28.73 45.31 -28.94
CA ALA A 14 27.83 44.33 -28.42
C ALA A 14 27.65 43.24 -29.49
N VAL A 15 28.35 42.13 -29.34
CA VAL A 15 28.01 40.90 -30.05
C VAL A 15 26.66 40.47 -29.50
N SER A 16 25.60 40.81 -30.25
CA SER A 16 24.28 40.23 -30.02
C SER A 16 24.39 38.72 -30.29
N ALA A 17 24.55 37.92 -29.25
CA ALA A 17 24.40 36.49 -29.36
C ALA A 17 22.92 36.27 -29.70
N THR A 18 22.60 36.09 -30.96
CA THR A 18 21.31 35.63 -31.41
C THR A 18 21.17 34.19 -30.87
N ALA A 19 20.27 34.01 -29.93
CA ALA A 19 19.93 32.69 -29.43
C ALA A 19 19.45 31.82 -30.60
N GLN A 20 20.29 30.90 -31.07
CA GLN A 20 19.94 29.99 -32.14
C GLN A 20 19.02 28.92 -31.58
N THR A 21 17.93 28.64 -32.29
CA THR A 21 17.03 27.51 -31.94
C THR A 21 17.79 26.22 -32.23
N PHE A 22 17.92 25.39 -31.21
CA PHE A 22 18.50 24.06 -31.25
C PHE A 22 17.38 23.04 -31.43
N HIS A 23 17.58 22.07 -32.33
CA HIS A 23 16.68 20.94 -32.56
C HIS A 23 17.33 19.65 -32.06
N GLY A 24 16.65 18.93 -31.15
CA GLY A 24 17.06 17.64 -30.66
C GLY A 24 16.12 16.54 -31.12
N TYR A 25 16.65 15.40 -31.44
CA TYR A 25 15.88 14.24 -31.88
C TYR A 25 16.22 13.03 -31.03
N VAL A 26 15.21 12.34 -30.50
CA VAL A 26 15.39 11.14 -29.69
C VAL A 26 14.89 9.94 -30.47
N TYR A 27 15.74 8.95 -30.64
CA TYR A 27 15.47 7.74 -31.39
C TYR A 27 15.67 6.50 -30.52
N TYR A 28 14.85 5.49 -30.74
CA TYR A 28 15.14 4.11 -30.35
C TYR A 28 16.08 3.51 -31.37
N GLN A 29 17.21 3.00 -30.92
CA GLN A 29 18.14 2.23 -31.75
C GLN A 29 17.85 0.74 -31.59
N LYS A 30 17.31 0.13 -32.65
CA LYS A 30 16.99 -1.30 -32.68
C LYS A 30 18.23 -2.16 -32.71
N PRO A 31 18.22 -3.41 -32.21
CA PRO A 31 19.36 -4.35 -32.28
C PRO A 31 19.80 -4.66 -33.70
N ASN A 32 18.93 -4.51 -34.70
CA ASN A 32 19.21 -4.71 -36.11
C ASN A 32 19.85 -3.50 -36.82
N GLY A 33 20.16 -2.42 -36.05
CA GLY A 33 20.76 -1.18 -36.58
C GLY A 33 19.76 -0.17 -37.14
N GLY A 34 18.45 -0.47 -37.14
CA GLY A 34 17.40 0.49 -37.51
C GLY A 34 17.12 1.49 -36.37
N THR A 35 16.59 2.68 -36.74
CA THR A 35 16.18 3.70 -35.75
C THR A 35 14.69 4.02 -35.90
N GLU A 36 13.99 4.21 -34.77
CA GLU A 36 12.62 4.72 -34.73
C GLU A 36 12.55 5.97 -33.83
N PRO A 37 11.81 7.02 -34.21
CA PRO A 37 11.64 8.15 -33.34
C PRO A 37 10.93 7.74 -32.04
N LEU A 38 11.37 8.29 -30.89
CA LEU A 38 10.75 8.10 -29.59
C LEU A 38 9.89 9.33 -29.25
N PRO A 39 8.57 9.26 -29.46
CA PRO A 39 7.65 10.31 -29.05
C PRO A 39 7.58 10.36 -27.53
N PHE A 40 7.48 11.59 -26.98
CA PHE A 40 7.32 11.85 -25.55
C PHE A 40 8.48 11.35 -24.68
N ALA A 41 9.68 11.22 -25.28
CA ALA A 41 10.90 10.99 -24.52
C ALA A 41 11.22 12.22 -23.67
N GLN A 42 11.67 12.00 -22.46
CA GLN A 42 12.06 13.08 -21.56
C GLN A 42 13.51 13.46 -21.78
N VAL A 43 13.77 14.75 -21.99
CA VAL A 43 15.12 15.28 -22.14
C VAL A 43 15.40 16.27 -21.01
N TYR A 44 16.32 15.89 -20.13
CA TYR A 44 16.72 16.73 -19.00
C TYR A 44 17.90 17.63 -19.37
N HIS A 45 17.72 18.93 -19.20
CA HIS A 45 18.78 19.93 -19.36
C HIS A 45 19.47 20.14 -18.02
N MET A 46 20.68 19.59 -17.86
CA MET A 46 21.36 19.49 -16.58
C MET A 46 21.67 20.84 -15.94
N GLU A 47 22.17 21.81 -16.70
CA GLU A 47 22.58 23.15 -16.19
C GLU A 47 21.40 24.09 -15.91
N ARG A 48 20.21 23.80 -16.47
CA ARG A 48 18.99 24.59 -16.23
C ARG A 48 17.97 23.81 -15.44
N GLU A 49 18.27 22.55 -15.08
CA GLU A 49 17.38 21.64 -14.35
C GLU A 49 15.97 21.55 -14.96
N LYS A 50 15.90 21.70 -16.30
CA LYS A 50 14.64 21.74 -17.04
C LYS A 50 14.40 20.41 -17.75
N LEU A 51 13.20 19.85 -17.57
CA LEU A 51 12.71 18.71 -18.33
C LEU A 51 11.99 19.22 -19.59
N ILE A 52 12.32 18.62 -20.73
CA ILE A 52 11.73 18.87 -22.04
C ILE A 52 11.21 17.54 -22.56
N GLU A 53 10.08 17.53 -23.22
CA GLU A 53 9.48 16.33 -23.78
C GLU A 53 9.52 16.40 -25.31
N THR A 54 9.80 15.26 -25.97
CA THR A 54 9.79 15.20 -27.43
C THR A 54 8.36 15.14 -27.98
N ASP A 55 8.14 15.66 -29.18
CA ASP A 55 6.87 15.59 -29.89
C ASP A 55 6.61 14.17 -30.47
N ALA A 56 5.53 14.03 -31.26
CA ALA A 56 5.16 12.77 -31.91
C ALA A 56 6.21 12.22 -32.90
N ASN A 57 7.16 13.04 -33.33
CA ASN A 57 8.27 12.68 -34.21
C ASN A 57 9.59 12.46 -33.46
N GLY A 58 9.55 12.46 -32.11
CA GLY A 58 10.74 12.38 -31.30
C GLY A 58 11.60 13.65 -31.30
N GLU A 59 11.05 14.81 -31.75
CA GLU A 59 11.75 16.09 -31.83
C GLU A 59 11.44 16.97 -30.62
N PHE A 60 12.45 17.73 -30.17
CA PHE A 60 12.27 18.82 -29.22
C PHE A 60 13.11 20.05 -29.64
N THR A 61 12.71 21.23 -29.19
CA THR A 61 13.41 22.46 -29.47
C THR A 61 13.77 23.21 -28.19
N LEU A 62 14.96 23.80 -28.19
CA LEU A 62 15.35 24.67 -27.09
C LEU A 62 16.25 25.82 -27.57
N LYS A 63 16.33 26.94 -26.82
CA LYS A 63 17.22 28.04 -27.08
C LYS A 63 18.51 27.88 -26.29
N LEU A 64 19.60 27.57 -26.95
CA LEU A 64 20.92 27.44 -26.34
C LEU A 64 21.67 28.77 -26.35
N THR A 65 22.02 29.26 -25.17
CA THR A 65 22.84 30.47 -24.97
C THR A 65 24.20 30.15 -24.34
N ALA A 66 24.38 28.93 -23.84
CA ALA A 66 25.62 28.45 -23.24
C ALA A 66 25.75 26.93 -23.53
N ARG A 67 26.91 26.37 -23.21
CA ARG A 67 27.12 24.92 -23.22
C ARG A 67 26.07 24.21 -22.35
N ALA A 68 25.48 23.13 -22.86
CA ALA A 68 24.43 22.39 -22.18
C ALA A 68 24.70 20.88 -22.24
N THR A 69 24.48 20.24 -21.11
CA THR A 69 24.42 18.74 -21.02
C THR A 69 22.96 18.32 -21.05
N LEU A 70 22.57 17.60 -22.08
CA LEU A 70 21.22 17.10 -22.27
C LEU A 70 21.20 15.58 -22.10
N ILE A 71 20.30 15.09 -21.27
CA ILE A 71 20.12 13.66 -20.96
C ILE A 71 18.75 13.24 -21.45
N ALA A 72 18.69 12.42 -22.49
CA ALA A 72 17.44 11.83 -22.98
C ALA A 72 17.13 10.54 -22.22
N THR A 73 15.89 10.42 -21.76
CA THR A 73 15.39 9.23 -21.06
C THR A 73 14.01 8.85 -21.59
N TYR A 74 13.73 7.55 -21.62
CA TYR A 74 12.40 7.04 -21.90
C TYR A 74 12.18 5.76 -21.08
N VAL A 75 10.96 5.53 -20.62
CA VAL A 75 10.66 4.38 -19.76
C VAL A 75 10.93 3.08 -20.54
N GLY A 76 11.77 2.20 -19.99
CA GLY A 76 12.17 0.94 -20.64
C GLY A 76 13.36 1.08 -21.61
N TYR A 77 14.05 2.24 -21.60
CA TYR A 77 15.22 2.49 -22.46
C TYR A 77 16.38 3.05 -21.64
N THR A 78 17.59 2.77 -22.08
CA THR A 78 18.78 3.42 -21.52
C THR A 78 18.83 4.87 -21.88
N ARG A 79 19.27 5.66 -20.91
CA ARG A 79 19.52 7.10 -21.13
C ARG A 79 20.70 7.30 -22.08
N ASP A 80 20.60 8.35 -22.91
CA ASP A 80 21.71 8.86 -23.69
C ASP A 80 22.02 10.29 -23.28
N THR A 81 23.30 10.66 -23.25
CA THR A 81 23.77 11.97 -22.79
C THR A 81 24.60 12.63 -23.86
N VAL A 82 24.18 13.83 -24.28
CA VAL A 82 24.88 14.63 -25.28
C VAL A 82 25.23 16.00 -24.72
N VAL A 83 26.50 16.40 -24.86
CA VAL A 83 26.96 17.75 -24.54
C VAL A 83 26.88 18.60 -25.78
N VAL A 84 26.15 19.71 -25.72
CA VAL A 84 25.87 20.59 -26.83
C VAL A 84 26.55 21.96 -26.59
N GLU A 85 27.36 22.42 -27.56
CA GLU A 85 28.03 23.74 -27.50
C GLU A 85 27.15 24.82 -28.13
N PRO A 86 27.28 26.11 -27.72
CA PRO A 86 26.59 27.22 -28.36
C PRO A 86 26.88 27.28 -29.88
N GLY A 87 25.80 27.35 -30.67
CA GLY A 87 25.94 27.37 -32.15
C GLY A 87 25.71 25.99 -32.80
N THR A 88 25.52 24.94 -32.05
CA THR A 88 25.08 23.65 -32.58
C THR A 88 23.61 23.74 -33.01
N ALA A 89 23.30 23.36 -34.24
CA ALA A 89 21.97 23.47 -34.82
C ALA A 89 21.09 22.28 -34.44
N GLU A 90 21.66 21.07 -34.40
CA GLU A 90 20.95 19.85 -34.09
C GLU A 90 21.80 18.82 -33.31
N ALA A 91 21.17 17.95 -32.53
CA ALA A 91 21.77 16.72 -31.99
C ALA A 91 20.77 15.59 -31.98
N LYS A 92 21.29 14.35 -32.00
CA LYS A 92 20.51 13.11 -32.00
C LYS A 92 20.88 12.29 -30.79
N PHE A 93 19.87 11.76 -30.13
CA PHE A 93 19.97 10.86 -28.99
C PHE A 93 19.53 9.49 -29.45
N TYR A 94 20.28 8.45 -29.08
CA TYR A 94 19.98 7.08 -29.43
C TYR A 94 19.81 6.25 -28.16
N LEU A 95 18.56 5.99 -27.79
CA LEU A 95 18.22 5.16 -26.67
C LEU A 95 18.08 3.71 -27.16
N THR A 96 18.72 2.78 -26.45
CA THR A 96 18.54 1.34 -26.69
C THR A 96 17.52 0.81 -25.69
N GLY A 97 16.68 -0.12 -26.09
CA GLY A 97 15.74 -0.78 -25.17
C GLY A 97 16.50 -1.43 -24.02
N GLU A 98 16.01 -1.32 -22.79
CA GLU A 98 16.65 -1.97 -21.63
C GLU A 98 16.84 -3.48 -21.80
N ASN A 99 16.05 -4.10 -22.70
CA ASN A 99 16.20 -5.48 -23.08
C ASN A 99 17.27 -5.71 -24.19
N ASP A 100 17.79 -4.65 -24.81
CA ASP A 100 18.77 -4.70 -25.91
C ASP A 100 20.20 -4.46 -25.43
N LEU A 101 20.38 -4.09 -24.16
CA LEU A 101 21.69 -3.82 -23.59
C LEU A 101 22.39 -5.09 -23.14
N ASP A 102 23.73 -5.00 -23.19
CA ASP A 102 24.63 -5.93 -22.49
C ASP A 102 24.06 -6.26 -21.12
N GLU A 103 23.72 -7.51 -20.95
CA GLU A 103 22.91 -8.14 -19.91
C GLU A 103 23.41 -7.93 -18.47
N SER A 104 24.30 -6.97 -18.23
CA SER A 104 25.04 -6.87 -16.98
C SER A 104 24.44 -5.93 -15.93
N LYS A 105 23.45 -5.08 -16.22
CA LYS A 105 23.16 -3.93 -15.33
C LYS A 105 21.76 -3.80 -14.74
N VAL A 106 20.80 -4.66 -15.01
CA VAL A 106 19.47 -4.51 -14.40
C VAL A 106 19.19 -5.59 -13.36
N VAL A 107 19.66 -5.39 -12.15
CA VAL A 107 19.02 -6.01 -10.98
C VAL A 107 17.81 -5.14 -10.65
N ALA A 108 16.62 -5.61 -11.00
CA ALA A 108 15.39 -4.94 -10.61
C ALA A 108 15.34 -4.91 -9.06
N GLN A 109 15.52 -3.73 -8.47
CA GLN A 109 15.46 -3.57 -7.02
C GLN A 109 14.04 -3.86 -6.55
N GLN A 110 13.90 -4.65 -5.50
CA GLN A 110 12.61 -5.09 -4.95
C GLN A 110 11.82 -3.96 -4.32
N SER A 111 12.51 -3.09 -3.61
CA SER A 111 11.98 -1.85 -3.09
C SER A 111 12.97 -0.73 -3.34
N THR A 112 12.45 0.42 -3.67
CA THR A 112 13.23 1.64 -3.86
C THR A 112 12.74 2.71 -2.90
N MET A 113 13.68 3.59 -2.49
CA MET A 113 13.35 4.77 -1.70
C MET A 113 13.71 6.01 -2.52
N PRO A 114 12.74 6.65 -3.19
CA PRO A 114 13.03 7.84 -3.98
C PRO A 114 13.72 8.92 -3.15
N LYS A 115 14.94 9.29 -3.56
CA LYS A 115 15.82 10.19 -2.82
C LYS A 115 15.26 11.61 -2.72
N LEU A 116 14.61 12.06 -3.78
CA LEU A 116 14.11 13.44 -3.93
C LEU A 116 12.73 13.67 -3.30
N LYS A 117 11.96 12.63 -2.93
CA LYS A 117 10.66 12.83 -2.28
C LYS A 117 10.80 13.43 -0.88
N SER A 118 9.94 14.40 -0.56
CA SER A 118 9.89 15.07 0.75
C SER A 118 9.52 14.12 1.89
N ILE A 119 8.69 13.12 1.60
CA ILE A 119 8.31 12.06 2.54
C ILE A 119 9.08 10.79 2.15
N LYS A 120 9.64 10.11 3.15
CA LYS A 120 10.22 8.77 2.92
C LYS A 120 9.13 7.82 2.47
N THR A 121 9.20 7.39 1.22
CA THR A 121 8.26 6.46 0.61
C THR A 121 9.00 5.17 0.25
N GLU A 122 8.57 4.04 0.81
CA GLU A 122 9.01 2.72 0.38
C GLU A 122 8.17 2.34 -0.85
N VAL A 123 8.82 1.97 -1.95
CA VAL A 123 8.14 1.52 -3.17
C VAL A 123 8.46 0.04 -3.38
N ILE A 124 7.47 -0.82 -3.22
CA ILE A 124 7.55 -2.23 -3.61
C ILE A 124 7.29 -2.27 -5.11
N THR A 125 8.30 -2.64 -5.89
CA THR A 125 8.24 -2.69 -7.35
C THR A 125 7.55 -3.97 -7.85
N ALA A 126 7.24 -4.05 -9.15
CA ALA A 126 6.74 -5.27 -9.78
C ALA A 126 7.66 -6.48 -9.52
N ALA A 127 8.97 -6.29 -9.51
CA ALA A 127 9.93 -7.34 -9.15
C ALA A 127 9.79 -7.80 -7.70
N GLY A 128 9.55 -6.86 -6.77
CA GLY A 128 9.26 -7.15 -5.36
C GLY A 128 7.98 -7.94 -5.18
N LEU A 129 6.94 -7.61 -5.95
CA LEU A 129 5.65 -8.31 -5.96
C LEU A 129 5.74 -9.75 -6.50
N CYS A 130 6.71 -10.01 -7.37
CA CYS A 130 6.92 -11.35 -7.94
C CYS A 130 7.67 -12.34 -7.03
N LYS A 131 8.25 -11.88 -5.91
CA LYS A 131 9.13 -12.70 -5.05
C LYS A 131 8.45 -13.81 -4.26
N MET A 132 7.25 -13.59 -3.83
CA MET A 132 6.53 -14.52 -2.94
C MET A 132 5.26 -15.04 -3.59
N ALA A 133 5.24 -15.10 -4.94
CA ALA A 133 4.03 -15.46 -5.68
C ALA A 133 2.77 -14.80 -5.11
N CYS A 134 2.90 -13.51 -4.72
CA CYS A 134 1.87 -12.75 -3.98
C CYS A 134 0.51 -12.90 -4.64
N CYS A 135 -0.34 -13.70 -4.05
CA CYS A 135 -1.67 -13.97 -4.51
C CYS A 135 -2.58 -12.77 -4.25
N ALA A 136 -2.43 -12.16 -3.08
CA ALA A 136 -3.20 -11.00 -2.66
C ALA A 136 -2.28 -9.86 -2.21
N LEU A 137 -2.82 -8.64 -2.20
CA LEU A 137 -2.11 -7.45 -1.72
C LEU A 137 -1.49 -7.63 -0.32
N ALA A 138 -2.19 -8.31 0.59
CA ALA A 138 -1.70 -8.55 1.95
C ALA A 138 -0.35 -9.28 1.96
N GLU A 139 -0.16 -10.27 1.11
CA GLU A 139 1.08 -11.07 1.04
C GLU A 139 2.27 -10.24 0.53
N SER A 140 2.00 -9.22 -0.28
CA SER A 140 3.03 -8.29 -0.78
C SER A 140 3.77 -7.56 0.35
N PHE A 141 3.15 -7.40 1.51
CA PHE A 141 3.74 -6.74 2.68
C PHE A 141 4.58 -7.66 3.57
N GLU A 142 4.58 -8.97 3.35
CA GLU A 142 5.40 -9.89 4.14
C GLU A 142 6.90 -9.60 4.00
N ASN A 143 7.33 -9.04 2.88
CA ASN A 143 8.70 -8.60 2.66
C ASN A 143 9.05 -7.24 3.30
N SER A 144 8.07 -6.52 3.84
CA SER A 144 8.26 -5.22 4.49
C SER A 144 8.22 -5.35 6.01
N ALA A 145 9.17 -4.76 6.72
CA ALA A 145 9.06 -4.61 8.16
C ALA A 145 8.24 -3.39 8.57
N SER A 146 8.03 -2.45 7.65
CA SER A 146 7.20 -1.26 7.89
C SER A 146 5.74 -1.64 8.16
N VAL A 147 5.24 -2.65 7.45
CA VAL A 147 3.88 -3.17 7.58
C VAL A 147 3.93 -4.56 8.21
N THR A 148 3.11 -4.79 9.22
CA THR A 148 2.89 -6.14 9.78
C THR A 148 1.58 -6.67 9.23
N VAL A 149 1.59 -7.88 8.70
CA VAL A 149 0.38 -8.61 8.29
C VAL A 149 0.02 -9.63 9.36
N GLY A 150 -1.26 -9.84 9.60
CA GLY A 150 -1.78 -10.86 10.50
C GLY A 150 -3.23 -11.20 10.15
N PHE A 151 -3.75 -12.24 10.76
CA PHE A 151 -5.17 -12.59 10.66
C PHE A 151 -5.98 -11.80 11.70
N SER A 152 -7.22 -11.45 11.37
CA SER A 152 -8.16 -10.84 12.31
C SER A 152 -8.65 -11.84 13.34
N ASP A 153 -8.78 -13.10 12.92
CA ASP A 153 -9.27 -14.23 13.68
C ASP A 153 -8.85 -15.55 13.00
N ALA A 154 -9.10 -16.68 13.67
CA ALA A 154 -8.69 -18.02 13.22
C ALA A 154 -9.67 -18.68 12.25
N VAL A 155 -10.74 -18.01 11.80
CA VAL A 155 -11.84 -18.68 11.08
C VAL A 155 -12.16 -18.06 9.74
N THR A 156 -12.13 -16.71 9.65
CA THR A 156 -12.66 -15.98 8.47
C THR A 156 -11.65 -15.83 7.34
N GLY A 157 -10.36 -16.01 7.60
CA GLY A 157 -9.28 -15.74 6.66
C GLY A 157 -9.09 -14.23 6.38
N ALA A 158 -9.76 -13.34 7.15
CA ALA A 158 -9.58 -11.90 7.02
C ALA A 158 -8.18 -11.49 7.46
N ARG A 159 -7.44 -10.83 6.58
CA ARG A 159 -6.08 -10.35 6.84
C ARG A 159 -6.08 -8.88 7.19
N GLN A 160 -5.37 -8.53 8.23
CA GLN A 160 -5.20 -7.15 8.70
C GLN A 160 -3.75 -6.73 8.61
N ILE A 161 -3.54 -5.46 8.27
CA ILE A 161 -2.21 -4.85 8.40
C ILE A 161 -2.13 -3.99 9.66
N LYS A 162 -0.90 -3.75 10.10
CA LYS A 162 -0.56 -2.74 11.10
C LYS A 162 0.58 -1.89 10.57
N LEU A 163 0.40 -0.58 10.64
CA LEU A 163 1.43 0.41 10.31
C LEU A 163 1.68 1.29 11.54
N LEU A 164 2.93 1.52 11.88
CA LEU A 164 3.34 2.27 13.09
C LEU A 164 2.71 1.74 14.39
N GLY A 165 2.45 0.42 14.47
CA GLY A 165 1.89 -0.22 15.66
C GLY A 165 0.36 -0.11 15.80
N LEU A 166 -0.33 0.51 14.84
CA LEU A 166 -1.78 0.68 14.81
C LEU A 166 -2.43 -0.15 13.72
N SER A 167 -3.73 -0.44 13.87
CA SER A 167 -4.53 -1.15 12.87
C SER A 167 -4.46 -0.47 11.50
N GLY A 168 -4.54 -1.24 10.43
CA GLY A 168 -4.62 -0.75 9.06
C GLY A 168 -5.81 0.17 8.78
N THR A 169 -6.81 0.17 9.63
CA THR A 169 -7.95 1.12 9.57
C THR A 169 -7.52 2.59 9.75
N TYR A 170 -6.36 2.84 10.37
CA TYR A 170 -5.74 4.17 10.49
C TYR A 170 -4.80 4.52 9.34
N THR A 171 -4.61 3.60 8.38
CA THR A 171 -3.81 3.79 7.17
C THR A 171 -4.75 4.03 5.99
N GLN A 172 -4.56 5.15 5.30
CA GLN A 172 -5.35 5.44 4.12
C GLN A 172 -4.91 4.55 2.95
N MET A 173 -5.82 3.74 2.44
CA MET A 173 -5.59 2.92 1.27
C MET A 173 -6.05 3.66 0.02
N LEU A 174 -5.16 3.74 -0.97
CA LEU A 174 -5.40 4.44 -2.23
C LEU A 174 -5.18 3.49 -3.42
N ASP A 175 -6.00 3.65 -4.44
CA ASP A 175 -5.84 3.06 -5.77
C ASP A 175 -5.60 4.20 -6.77
N GLU A 176 -4.35 4.41 -7.15
CA GLU A 176 -3.94 5.54 -7.98
C GLU A 176 -4.51 6.88 -7.47
N ASN A 177 -4.27 7.19 -6.19
CA ASN A 177 -4.76 8.38 -5.46
C ASN A 177 -6.28 8.49 -5.29
N ARG A 178 -7.05 7.39 -5.40
CA ARG A 178 -8.46 7.30 -5.05
C ARG A 178 -8.60 6.52 -3.74
N PRO A 179 -9.32 7.02 -2.72
CA PRO A 179 -9.58 6.27 -1.48
C PRO A 179 -10.35 4.98 -1.76
N VAL A 180 -9.83 3.85 -1.27
CA VAL A 180 -10.44 2.53 -1.44
C VAL A 180 -10.37 1.72 -0.14
N MET A 181 -11.01 0.54 -0.10
CA MET A 181 -10.99 -0.37 1.06
C MET A 181 -11.46 0.30 2.35
N ARG A 182 -12.54 1.10 2.24
CA ARG A 182 -13.14 1.86 3.34
C ARG A 182 -14.44 1.20 3.79
N GLY A 183 -14.85 1.46 5.04
CA GLY A 183 -16.12 0.97 5.58
C GLY A 183 -16.22 -0.55 5.52
N ILE A 184 -17.29 -1.07 4.90
CA ILE A 184 -17.55 -2.53 4.89
C ILE A 184 -16.60 -3.34 4.01
N ALA A 185 -15.89 -2.71 3.09
CA ALA A 185 -14.88 -3.38 2.28
C ALA A 185 -13.53 -3.58 3.02
N ALA A 186 -13.31 -2.88 4.14
CA ALA A 186 -12.02 -2.84 4.83
C ALA A 186 -11.51 -4.22 5.30
N PRO A 187 -12.33 -5.15 5.86
CA PRO A 187 -11.84 -6.41 6.40
C PRO A 187 -11.17 -7.32 5.36
N PHE A 188 -11.69 -7.33 4.14
CA PHE A 188 -11.23 -8.19 3.06
C PHE A 188 -10.60 -7.44 1.90
N GLY A 189 -10.58 -6.10 1.95
CA GLY A 189 -10.12 -5.24 0.86
C GLY A 189 -8.74 -5.63 0.33
N MET A 190 -7.85 -6.06 1.22
CA MET A 190 -6.50 -6.50 0.87
C MET A 190 -6.44 -7.88 0.20
N SER A 191 -7.47 -8.70 0.34
CA SER A 191 -7.62 -9.94 -0.42
C SER A 191 -8.18 -9.68 -1.81
N PHE A 192 -8.90 -8.57 -2.02
CA PHE A 192 -9.59 -8.27 -3.28
C PHE A 192 -8.67 -7.75 -4.40
N VAL A 193 -7.44 -7.38 -4.10
CA VAL A 193 -6.49 -6.88 -5.09
C VAL A 193 -5.44 -7.94 -5.38
N PRO A 194 -5.47 -8.59 -6.56
CA PRO A 194 -4.44 -9.52 -6.97
C PRO A 194 -3.09 -8.80 -7.12
N GLY A 195 -2.03 -9.32 -6.49
CA GLY A 195 -0.70 -8.73 -6.58
C GLY A 195 -0.16 -8.64 -8.01
N GLN A 196 -0.58 -9.56 -8.88
CA GLN A 196 -0.17 -9.62 -10.29
C GLN A 196 -0.77 -8.50 -11.17
N TRP A 197 -1.79 -7.77 -10.66
CA TRP A 197 -2.37 -6.61 -11.32
C TRP A 197 -1.60 -5.33 -11.07
N LEU A 198 -0.71 -5.34 -10.08
CA LEU A 198 0.01 -4.16 -9.62
C LEU A 198 1.35 -4.00 -10.34
N GLU A 199 1.69 -2.77 -10.63
CA GLU A 199 3.01 -2.32 -11.09
C GLU A 199 3.88 -1.94 -9.89
N SER A 200 3.29 -1.27 -8.89
CA SER A 200 3.97 -0.94 -7.65
C SER A 200 3.01 -0.68 -6.49
N ILE A 201 3.55 -0.75 -5.26
CA ILE A 201 2.88 -0.30 -4.04
C ILE A 201 3.78 0.75 -3.40
N GLN A 202 3.22 1.90 -3.06
CA GLN A 202 3.92 3.01 -2.42
C GLN A 202 3.45 3.13 -0.97
N ILE A 203 4.36 2.99 -0.01
CA ILE A 203 4.09 3.07 1.43
C ILE A 203 4.73 4.34 1.97
N ALA A 204 3.91 5.32 2.34
CA ALA A 204 4.33 6.56 3.00
C ALA A 204 3.89 6.54 4.46
N LYS A 205 4.85 6.66 5.40
CA LYS A 205 4.58 6.68 6.84
C LYS A 205 4.23 8.09 7.31
N GLY A 206 3.28 8.18 8.22
CA GLY A 206 2.81 9.45 8.79
C GLY A 206 1.88 10.24 7.87
N PRO A 207 1.39 11.42 8.31
CA PRO A 207 0.51 12.25 7.53
C PRO A 207 1.21 12.76 6.28
N SER A 208 0.65 12.41 5.14
CA SER A 208 1.15 12.82 3.82
C SER A 208 0.43 14.08 3.33
N SER A 209 0.37 14.32 2.02
CA SER A 209 -0.32 15.45 1.41
C SER A 209 -1.79 15.56 1.90
N VAL A 210 -2.30 16.80 1.97
CA VAL A 210 -3.68 17.10 2.32
C VAL A 210 -4.66 16.87 1.15
N ILE A 211 -4.17 16.62 -0.05
CA ILE A 211 -4.93 16.50 -1.30
C ILE A 211 -5.86 15.27 -1.28
N ASN A 212 -5.41 14.17 -0.66
CA ASN A 212 -6.14 12.90 -0.61
C ASN A 212 -7.10 12.79 0.58
N GLY A 213 -7.40 13.90 1.28
CA GLY A 213 -8.32 13.93 2.41
C GLY A 213 -7.66 13.72 3.77
N LEU A 214 -8.47 13.43 4.80
CA LEU A 214 -8.06 13.50 6.20
C LEU A 214 -7.66 12.16 6.83
N GLU A 215 -7.96 11.02 6.21
CA GLU A 215 -7.94 9.70 6.85
C GLU A 215 -6.53 9.10 7.08
N ALA A 216 -5.47 9.72 6.56
CA ALA A 216 -4.10 9.28 6.77
C ALA A 216 -3.59 9.64 8.16
N ILE A 217 -3.83 8.79 9.16
CA ILE A 217 -3.29 8.93 10.52
C ILE A 217 -1.90 8.30 10.60
N THR A 218 -1.77 7.01 10.30
CA THR A 218 -0.47 6.31 10.33
C THR A 218 0.31 6.41 9.03
N GLY A 219 -0.37 6.73 7.94
CA GLY A 219 0.24 6.86 6.63
C GLY A 219 -0.72 6.58 5.48
N GLN A 220 -0.13 6.46 4.30
CA GLN A 220 -0.85 6.12 3.07
C GLN A 220 -0.18 4.94 2.38
N ILE A 221 -0.98 4.05 1.81
CA ILE A 221 -0.54 2.98 0.92
C ILE A 221 -1.26 3.18 -0.41
N ASN A 222 -0.51 3.56 -1.45
CA ASN A 222 -1.04 3.77 -2.79
C ASN A 222 -0.63 2.62 -3.71
N MET A 223 -1.61 2.05 -4.38
CA MET A 223 -1.43 0.98 -5.35
C MET A 223 -1.43 1.56 -6.75
N GLU A 224 -0.44 1.20 -7.55
CA GLU A 224 -0.38 1.50 -8.97
C GLU A 224 -0.64 0.22 -9.75
N HIS A 225 -1.67 0.23 -10.58
CA HIS A 225 -2.02 -0.91 -11.44
C HIS A 225 -1.26 -0.85 -12.77
N ARG A 226 -1.17 -2.00 -13.44
CA ARG A 226 -0.73 -2.10 -14.84
C ARG A 226 -1.49 -1.11 -15.71
N LYS A 227 -0.79 -0.47 -16.63
CA LYS A 227 -1.33 0.62 -17.46
C LYS A 227 -1.92 0.08 -18.78
N PRO A 228 -2.91 0.77 -19.37
CA PRO A 228 -3.41 0.45 -20.72
C PRO A 228 -2.35 0.57 -21.82
N THR A 229 -1.27 1.30 -21.55
CA THR A 229 -0.11 1.50 -22.44
C THR A 229 1.02 0.51 -22.20
N ASP A 230 0.81 -0.51 -21.35
CA ASP A 230 1.80 -1.55 -21.07
C ASP A 230 2.29 -2.19 -22.38
N GLU A 231 3.59 -2.40 -22.50
CA GLU A 231 4.23 -3.04 -23.67
C GLU A 231 3.91 -4.54 -23.77
N THR A 232 3.33 -5.10 -22.72
CA THR A 232 2.90 -6.50 -22.69
C THR A 232 1.44 -6.65 -23.08
N PRO A 233 1.13 -6.98 -24.35
CA PRO A 233 -0.25 -7.10 -24.80
C PRO A 233 -1.01 -8.23 -24.12
N LEU A 234 -0.32 -9.25 -23.62
CA LEU A 234 -0.92 -10.36 -22.88
C LEU A 234 0.00 -10.85 -21.78
N PHE A 235 -0.53 -10.89 -20.58
CA PHE A 235 0.07 -11.52 -19.41
C PHE A 235 -0.90 -12.57 -18.86
N VAL A 236 -0.40 -13.78 -18.59
CA VAL A 236 -1.15 -14.88 -17.97
C VAL A 236 -0.33 -15.45 -16.83
N GLN A 237 -0.96 -15.65 -15.68
CA GLN A 237 -0.33 -16.32 -14.53
C GLN A 237 -1.26 -17.41 -14.01
N VAL A 238 -0.69 -18.56 -13.67
CA VAL A 238 -1.35 -19.63 -12.94
C VAL A 238 -0.50 -20.03 -11.74
N TYR A 239 -1.17 -20.37 -10.64
CA TYR A 239 -0.55 -20.71 -9.36
C TYR A 239 -1.31 -21.84 -8.68
N GLY A 240 -0.60 -22.68 -7.96
CA GLY A 240 -1.17 -23.70 -7.10
C GLY A 240 -0.26 -24.03 -5.92
N SER A 241 -0.86 -24.38 -4.78
CA SER A 241 -0.14 -24.71 -3.55
C SER A 241 -0.58 -26.04 -2.93
N THR A 242 0.22 -26.51 -1.97
CA THR A 242 -0.08 -27.71 -1.18
C THR A 242 -1.34 -27.59 -0.34
N ASP A 243 -1.79 -26.35 -0.07
CA ASP A 243 -3.00 -26.05 0.69
C ASP A 243 -4.25 -26.05 -0.20
N ALA A 244 -4.13 -26.63 -1.42
CA ALA A 244 -5.16 -26.66 -2.44
C ALA A 244 -5.71 -25.26 -2.80
N MET A 245 -4.89 -24.25 -2.64
CA MET A 245 -5.13 -22.91 -3.16
C MET A 245 -4.75 -22.87 -4.63
N PHE A 246 -5.58 -22.25 -5.45
CA PHE A 246 -5.33 -22.05 -6.87
C PHE A 246 -5.61 -20.61 -7.27
N GLU A 247 -4.92 -20.13 -8.29
CA GLU A 247 -5.14 -18.82 -8.90
C GLU A 247 -4.86 -18.81 -10.37
N GLY A 248 -5.64 -18.00 -11.08
CA GLY A 248 -5.42 -17.62 -12.46
C GLY A 248 -5.59 -16.12 -12.65
N ASN A 249 -4.62 -15.49 -13.29
CA ASN A 249 -4.65 -14.08 -13.64
C ASN A 249 -4.41 -13.89 -15.13
N VAL A 250 -5.20 -13.02 -15.74
CA VAL A 250 -5.02 -12.61 -17.14
C VAL A 250 -5.07 -11.09 -17.21
N ALA A 251 -4.10 -10.48 -17.87
CA ALA A 251 -4.13 -9.06 -18.21
C ALA A 251 -3.89 -8.91 -19.73
N SER A 252 -4.75 -8.15 -20.40
CA SER A 252 -4.66 -7.90 -21.84
C SER A 252 -4.73 -6.40 -22.12
N ALA A 253 -3.59 -5.84 -22.59
CA ALA A 253 -3.47 -4.45 -22.98
C ALA A 253 -3.63 -4.31 -24.51
N ILE A 254 -4.57 -3.45 -24.93
CA ILE A 254 -4.90 -3.21 -26.33
C ILE A 254 -4.75 -1.73 -26.62
N GLN A 255 -3.90 -1.39 -27.55
CA GLN A 255 -3.75 -0.05 -28.08
C GLN A 255 -4.53 0.02 -29.40
N PHE A 256 -5.65 0.74 -29.43
CA PHE A 256 -6.50 0.86 -30.64
C PHE A 256 -5.88 1.83 -31.66
N ASN A 257 -5.29 2.89 -31.16
CA ASN A 257 -4.58 3.92 -31.94
C ASN A 257 -3.73 4.77 -30.96
N GLU A 258 -3.09 5.82 -31.46
CA GLU A 258 -2.23 6.73 -30.68
C GLU A 258 -2.95 7.43 -29.50
N LYS A 259 -4.30 7.50 -29.54
CA LYS A 259 -5.11 8.21 -28.54
C LYS A 259 -5.82 7.29 -27.56
N TRP A 260 -6.19 6.10 -27.98
CA TRP A 260 -7.02 5.19 -27.21
C TRP A 260 -6.29 3.88 -26.88
N SER A 261 -6.25 3.56 -25.61
CA SER A 261 -5.77 2.27 -25.12
C SER A 261 -6.67 1.74 -24.00
N MET A 262 -6.65 0.43 -23.84
CA MET A 262 -7.45 -0.28 -22.85
C MET A 262 -6.65 -1.44 -22.26
N ILE A 263 -6.85 -1.74 -20.98
CA ILE A 263 -6.41 -2.98 -20.36
C ILE A 263 -7.58 -3.64 -19.63
N ASN A 264 -7.78 -4.93 -19.91
CA ASN A 264 -8.70 -5.79 -19.18
C ASN A 264 -7.91 -6.74 -18.31
N MET A 265 -8.32 -6.90 -17.06
CA MET A 265 -7.71 -7.82 -16.11
C MET A 265 -8.77 -8.71 -15.48
N VAL A 266 -8.50 -10.01 -15.44
CA VAL A 266 -9.37 -11.04 -14.86
C VAL A 266 -8.58 -11.81 -13.81
N HIS A 267 -9.19 -12.07 -12.68
CA HIS A 267 -8.66 -12.93 -11.62
C HIS A 267 -9.70 -13.93 -11.18
N VAL A 268 -9.26 -15.16 -11.02
CA VAL A 268 -10.00 -16.26 -10.39
C VAL A 268 -9.07 -16.89 -9.38
N GLY A 269 -9.52 -17.04 -8.16
CA GLY A 269 -8.74 -17.70 -7.11
C GLY A 269 -9.63 -18.33 -6.07
N GLY A 270 -9.04 -19.20 -5.27
CA GLY A 270 -9.73 -19.80 -4.15
C GLY A 270 -8.99 -20.97 -3.51
N THR A 271 -9.49 -21.36 -2.35
CA THR A 271 -9.02 -22.50 -1.54
C THR A 271 -10.09 -23.56 -1.52
N ALA A 272 -9.76 -24.76 -2.01
CA ALA A 272 -10.72 -25.87 -2.14
C ALA A 272 -10.58 -26.94 -1.06
N SER A 273 -9.69 -26.77 -0.08
CA SER A 273 -9.39 -27.82 0.90
C SER A 273 -9.94 -27.52 2.28
N LYS A 274 -10.24 -28.60 2.99
CA LYS A 274 -10.58 -28.60 4.42
C LYS A 274 -9.38 -29.14 5.18
N MET A 275 -8.52 -28.27 5.69
CA MET A 275 -7.33 -28.65 6.46
C MET A 275 -7.48 -28.21 7.91
N ASP A 276 -7.08 -29.09 8.82
CA ASP A 276 -7.03 -28.90 10.26
C ASP A 276 -5.71 -29.50 10.76
N HIS A 277 -4.62 -28.76 10.57
CA HIS A 277 -3.28 -29.21 10.94
C HIS A 277 -3.01 -29.11 12.44
N ASN A 278 -3.71 -28.24 13.15
CA ASN A 278 -3.56 -28.03 14.59
C ASN A 278 -4.47 -28.93 15.40
N GLN A 279 -5.41 -29.69 14.74
CA GLN A 279 -6.33 -30.67 15.30
C GLN A 279 -7.29 -30.07 16.35
N ASP A 280 -7.74 -28.83 16.12
CA ASP A 280 -8.74 -28.18 16.97
C ASP A 280 -10.19 -28.38 16.47
N GLY A 281 -10.37 -29.09 15.35
CA GLY A 281 -11.67 -29.39 14.75
C GLY A 281 -12.20 -28.29 13.84
N PHE A 282 -11.44 -27.17 13.67
CA PHE A 282 -11.76 -26.08 12.77
C PHE A 282 -10.85 -26.10 11.54
N ARG A 283 -11.28 -25.46 10.45
CA ARG A 283 -10.44 -25.25 9.28
C ARG A 283 -9.41 -24.19 9.59
N ASP A 284 -8.14 -24.46 9.25
CA ASP A 284 -7.05 -23.49 9.37
C ASP A 284 -7.24 -22.28 8.45
N GLU A 285 -7.82 -22.48 7.26
CA GLU A 285 -8.26 -21.46 6.32
C GLU A 285 -9.67 -21.77 5.80
N PRO A 286 -10.50 -20.74 5.51
CA PRO A 286 -11.81 -20.96 4.92
C PRO A 286 -11.70 -21.51 3.50
N GLU A 287 -12.69 -22.32 3.09
CA GLU A 287 -12.95 -22.56 1.66
C GLU A 287 -13.41 -21.24 1.04
N ASP A 288 -12.82 -20.81 -0.06
CA ASP A 288 -13.18 -19.56 -0.71
C ASP A 288 -13.18 -19.65 -2.23
N LEU A 289 -13.97 -18.80 -2.85
CA LEU A 289 -13.96 -18.54 -4.28
C LEU A 289 -14.01 -17.02 -4.52
N GLN A 290 -13.02 -16.52 -5.22
CA GLN A 290 -12.92 -15.11 -5.57
C GLN A 290 -12.88 -14.93 -7.08
N LEU A 291 -13.69 -13.99 -7.59
CA LEU A 291 -13.73 -13.56 -8.98
C LEU A 291 -13.58 -12.05 -9.04
N ASN A 292 -12.61 -11.56 -9.79
CA ASN A 292 -12.41 -10.14 -10.04
C ASN A 292 -12.30 -9.89 -11.54
N PHE A 293 -12.91 -8.82 -11.98
CA PHE A 293 -12.76 -8.29 -13.33
C PHE A 293 -12.56 -6.78 -13.25
N THR A 294 -11.64 -6.23 -14.04
CA THR A 294 -11.51 -4.78 -14.21
C THR A 294 -11.20 -4.44 -15.66
N SER A 295 -11.83 -3.37 -16.15
CA SER A 295 -11.55 -2.77 -17.46
C SER A 295 -11.15 -1.33 -17.25
N ARG A 296 -10.01 -0.93 -17.82
CA ARG A 296 -9.40 0.38 -17.65
C ARG A 296 -9.10 0.98 -19.00
N TRP A 297 -9.51 2.22 -19.22
CA TRP A 297 -9.40 2.94 -20.46
C TRP A 297 -8.57 4.21 -20.29
N LEU A 298 -7.79 4.51 -21.29
CA LEU A 298 -7.01 5.74 -21.38
C LEU A 298 -7.29 6.39 -22.73
N TYR A 299 -7.62 7.68 -22.68
CA TYR A 299 -7.63 8.57 -23.82
C TYR A 299 -6.59 9.65 -23.63
N TYR A 300 -5.76 9.85 -24.64
CA TYR A 300 -4.73 10.88 -24.67
C TYR A 300 -4.97 11.80 -25.86
N ALA A 301 -5.17 13.11 -25.59
CA ALA A 301 -5.36 14.10 -26.63
C ALA A 301 -4.02 14.78 -27.01
N PRO A 302 -3.84 15.21 -28.25
CA PRO A 302 -2.65 15.96 -28.68
C PRO A 302 -2.40 17.25 -27.90
N SER A 303 -3.43 17.80 -27.23
CA SER A 303 -3.34 18.96 -26.34
C SER A 303 -2.74 18.63 -24.95
N GLY A 304 -2.34 17.39 -24.71
CA GLY A 304 -1.89 16.93 -23.38
C GLY A 304 -3.03 16.55 -22.43
N MET A 305 -4.30 16.75 -22.80
CA MET A 305 -5.43 16.30 -21.99
C MET A 305 -5.48 14.77 -21.91
N GLN A 306 -5.62 14.26 -20.70
CA GLN A 306 -5.75 12.82 -20.42
C GLN A 306 -7.12 12.53 -19.78
N ILE A 307 -7.77 11.49 -20.26
CA ILE A 307 -8.98 10.94 -19.63
C ILE A 307 -8.72 9.47 -19.31
N ARG A 308 -8.93 9.09 -18.06
CA ARG A 308 -8.86 7.70 -17.59
C ARG A 308 -10.18 7.34 -16.93
N PHE A 309 -10.75 6.23 -17.35
CA PHE A 309 -11.95 5.71 -16.71
C PHE A 309 -11.92 4.18 -16.70
N GLY A 310 -12.71 3.61 -15.84
CA GLY A 310 -12.78 2.16 -15.74
C GLY A 310 -13.84 1.69 -14.76
N GLY A 311 -14.02 0.38 -14.78
CA GLY A 311 -14.93 -0.29 -13.86
C GLY A 311 -14.33 -1.58 -13.34
N ARG A 312 -14.76 -1.98 -12.14
CA ARG A 312 -14.36 -3.21 -11.48
C ARG A 312 -15.59 -3.95 -10.96
N PHE A 313 -15.56 -5.25 -11.09
CA PHE A 313 -16.50 -6.20 -10.47
C PHE A 313 -15.74 -7.11 -9.52
N LEU A 314 -16.35 -7.41 -8.37
CA LEU A 314 -15.85 -8.31 -7.34
C LEU A 314 -16.95 -9.26 -6.89
N TYR A 315 -16.61 -10.52 -6.80
CA TYR A 315 -17.35 -11.55 -6.07
C TYR A 315 -16.38 -12.35 -5.21
N ASP A 316 -16.72 -12.53 -3.92
CA ASP A 316 -15.92 -13.28 -2.96
C ASP A 316 -16.88 -14.03 -2.03
N ASP A 317 -16.71 -15.33 -1.88
CA ASP A 317 -17.59 -16.22 -1.11
C ASP A 317 -16.75 -17.18 -0.28
N ARG A 318 -16.87 -17.07 1.05
CA ARG A 318 -16.03 -17.78 2.03
C ARG A 318 -16.86 -18.62 2.98
N LEU A 319 -16.36 -19.80 3.35
CA LEU A 319 -16.93 -20.67 4.35
C LEU A 319 -15.85 -21.18 5.30
N GLY A 320 -15.85 -20.68 6.53
CA GLY A 320 -14.96 -21.09 7.61
C GLY A 320 -15.68 -21.86 8.71
N GLY A 321 -14.94 -22.21 9.78
CA GLY A 321 -15.48 -22.85 10.96
C GLY A 321 -15.10 -24.32 11.10
N GLN A 322 -15.88 -25.09 11.87
CA GLN A 322 -15.60 -26.49 12.11
C GLN A 322 -15.52 -27.33 10.82
N MET A 323 -14.76 -28.39 10.82
CA MET A 323 -14.52 -29.25 9.64
C MET A 323 -15.81 -29.76 8.98
N GLY A 324 -16.87 -29.99 9.76
CA GLY A 324 -18.19 -30.41 9.28
C GLY A 324 -19.09 -29.26 8.79
N ALA A 325 -18.69 -28.00 8.89
CA ALA A 325 -19.53 -26.86 8.53
C ALA A 325 -19.83 -26.82 7.03
N THR A 326 -21.06 -26.53 6.68
CA THR A 326 -21.55 -26.23 5.34
C THR A 326 -22.46 -25.00 5.42
N LYS A 327 -22.78 -24.37 4.28
CA LYS A 327 -23.69 -23.22 4.26
C LYS A 327 -25.09 -23.56 4.78
N ASP A 328 -25.49 -24.83 4.67
CA ASP A 328 -26.83 -25.29 5.07
C ASP A 328 -26.92 -25.64 6.56
N ASN A 329 -25.81 -26.05 7.20
CA ASN A 329 -25.83 -26.53 8.57
C ASN A 329 -25.16 -25.61 9.60
N ALA A 330 -24.30 -24.69 9.17
CA ALA A 330 -23.47 -23.90 10.07
C ALA A 330 -24.21 -22.77 10.82
N PHE A 331 -25.43 -22.43 10.40
CA PHE A 331 -26.32 -21.47 11.06
C PHE A 331 -27.48 -22.20 11.80
N ASN A 332 -27.26 -23.40 12.25
CA ASN A 332 -28.28 -24.20 12.91
C ASN A 332 -27.75 -24.80 14.24
N LEU A 333 -28.30 -24.32 15.36
CA LEU A 333 -27.93 -24.77 16.71
C LEU A 333 -28.22 -26.27 16.93
N GLU A 334 -29.25 -26.81 16.26
CA GLU A 334 -29.64 -28.23 16.40
C GLU A 334 -28.52 -29.16 15.93
N ASN A 335 -27.80 -28.77 14.88
CA ASN A 335 -26.69 -29.54 14.34
C ASN A 335 -25.40 -29.42 15.16
N ARG A 336 -25.33 -28.48 16.07
CA ARG A 336 -24.15 -28.17 16.93
C ARG A 336 -22.85 -27.96 16.15
N ILE A 337 -22.94 -27.54 14.89
CA ILE A 337 -21.79 -27.27 14.03
C ILE A 337 -21.68 -25.76 13.87
N TRP A 338 -20.59 -25.18 14.34
CA TRP A 338 -20.31 -23.77 14.23
C TRP A 338 -19.59 -23.47 12.91
N GLY A 339 -20.04 -22.47 12.19
CA GLY A 339 -19.38 -22.00 10.97
C GLY A 339 -19.56 -20.51 10.77
N SER A 340 -18.76 -19.96 9.86
CA SER A 340 -18.90 -18.60 9.33
C SER A 340 -19.04 -18.65 7.83
N SER A 341 -20.01 -17.93 7.29
CA SER A 341 -20.12 -17.68 5.86
C SER A 341 -20.07 -16.18 5.60
N ILE A 342 -19.29 -15.79 4.63
CA ILE A 342 -19.08 -14.39 4.28
C ILE A 342 -19.14 -14.26 2.77
N LYS A 343 -20.01 -13.39 2.30
CA LYS A 343 -20.16 -13.12 0.88
C LYS A 343 -20.01 -11.64 0.61
N ASN A 344 -19.02 -11.29 -0.21
CA ASN A 344 -18.79 -9.94 -0.68
C ASN A 344 -19.17 -9.82 -2.15
N ARG A 345 -19.85 -8.75 -2.51
CA ARG A 345 -20.13 -8.36 -3.89
C ARG A 345 -19.84 -6.87 -4.04
N GLY A 346 -19.09 -6.52 -5.06
CA GLY A 346 -18.69 -5.14 -5.26
C GLY A 346 -18.71 -4.73 -6.72
N VAL A 347 -19.13 -3.49 -6.96
CA VAL A 347 -18.99 -2.81 -8.25
C VAL A 347 -18.39 -1.44 -7.99
N ASN A 348 -17.33 -1.13 -8.72
CA ASN A 348 -16.66 0.17 -8.65
C ASN A 348 -16.56 0.76 -10.04
N GLY A 349 -16.75 2.07 -10.16
CA GLY A 349 -16.53 2.84 -11.38
C GLY A 349 -15.73 4.10 -11.07
N TYR A 350 -14.78 4.46 -11.91
CA TYR A 350 -14.01 5.68 -11.73
C TYR A 350 -13.82 6.46 -13.02
N PHE A 351 -13.58 7.75 -12.84
CA PHE A 351 -13.29 8.70 -13.91
C PHE A 351 -12.21 9.68 -13.45
N LYS A 352 -11.22 9.93 -14.29
CA LYS A 352 -10.18 10.94 -14.07
C LYS A 352 -10.00 11.73 -15.36
N ILE A 353 -9.92 13.05 -15.24
CA ILE A 353 -9.54 13.93 -16.34
C ILE A 353 -8.48 14.89 -15.84
N GLY A 354 -7.42 15.05 -16.60
CA GLY A 354 -6.37 16.06 -16.40
C GLY A 354 -6.26 16.92 -17.64
N VAL A 355 -6.30 18.23 -17.46
CA VAL A 355 -6.22 19.21 -18.54
C VAL A 355 -5.08 20.19 -18.23
N PRO A 356 -4.01 20.24 -19.05
CA PRO A 356 -3.03 21.29 -18.97
C PRO A 356 -3.67 22.62 -19.35
N LEU A 357 -3.40 23.67 -18.58
CA LEU A 357 -3.94 25.02 -18.79
C LEU A 357 -2.94 25.94 -19.47
N ALA A 358 -1.68 25.52 -19.56
CA ALA A 358 -0.60 26.26 -20.22
C ALA A 358 0.18 25.33 -21.16
N GLU A 359 0.76 25.90 -22.22
CA GLU A 359 1.49 25.15 -23.25
C GLU A 359 2.73 24.41 -22.69
N ASP A 360 3.34 24.92 -21.64
CA ASP A 360 4.50 24.34 -20.94
C ASP A 360 4.12 23.45 -19.74
N ASN A 361 2.84 23.13 -19.59
CA ASN A 361 2.28 22.25 -18.54
C ASN A 361 2.53 22.71 -17.09
N HIS A 362 2.98 23.94 -16.85
CA HIS A 362 3.22 24.46 -15.50
C HIS A 362 1.93 24.61 -14.68
N ALA A 363 0.77 24.75 -15.33
CA ALA A 363 -0.53 24.83 -14.70
C ALA A 363 -1.48 23.76 -15.25
N ASN A 364 -2.16 23.05 -14.38
CA ASN A 364 -3.14 22.04 -14.78
C ASN A 364 -4.32 21.98 -13.81
N ILE A 365 -5.42 21.45 -14.31
CA ILE A 365 -6.61 21.13 -13.51
C ILE A 365 -6.96 19.65 -13.71
N ALA A 366 -7.28 18.98 -12.61
CA ALA A 366 -7.67 17.59 -12.63
C ALA A 366 -8.96 17.37 -11.83
N LEU A 367 -9.82 16.49 -12.34
CA LEU A 367 -10.95 15.95 -11.61
C LEU A 367 -10.77 14.45 -11.49
N VAL A 368 -10.89 13.95 -10.26
CA VAL A 368 -10.90 12.53 -9.93
C VAL A 368 -12.24 12.20 -9.31
N ALA A 369 -12.97 11.24 -9.88
CA ALA A 369 -14.25 10.80 -9.36
C ALA A 369 -14.25 9.27 -9.22
N ASP A 370 -14.94 8.77 -8.19
CA ASP A 370 -15.08 7.35 -7.89
C ASP A 370 -16.48 7.07 -7.34
N PHE A 371 -17.04 5.95 -7.74
CA PHE A 371 -18.29 5.42 -7.20
C PHE A 371 -18.08 3.95 -6.85
N ASN A 372 -18.50 3.56 -5.66
CA ASN A 372 -18.39 2.18 -5.19
C ASN A 372 -19.70 1.72 -4.55
N HIS A 373 -20.18 0.54 -4.98
CA HIS A 373 -21.24 -0.20 -4.32
C HIS A 373 -20.67 -1.51 -3.80
N HIS A 374 -20.89 -1.80 -2.51
CA HIS A 374 -20.41 -3.01 -1.86
C HIS A 374 -21.50 -3.62 -0.98
N GLU A 375 -21.71 -4.93 -1.10
CA GLU A 375 -22.57 -5.73 -0.24
C GLU A 375 -21.74 -6.73 0.55
N PHE A 376 -22.06 -6.89 1.82
CA PHE A 376 -21.44 -7.80 2.76
C PHE A 376 -22.52 -8.56 3.52
N ASP A 377 -22.74 -9.82 3.12
CA ASP A 377 -23.71 -10.72 3.77
C ASP A 377 -22.93 -11.74 4.59
N SER A 378 -23.21 -11.87 5.90
CA SER A 378 -22.42 -12.77 6.74
C SER A 378 -23.16 -13.35 7.93
N PHE A 379 -22.72 -14.53 8.35
CA PHE A 379 -23.02 -15.08 9.67
C PHE A 379 -21.78 -15.70 10.32
N PHE A 380 -21.77 -15.73 11.65
CA PHE A 380 -20.72 -16.29 12.50
C PHE A 380 -21.39 -17.08 13.62
N GLY A 381 -21.57 -18.38 13.42
CA GLY A 381 -22.43 -19.17 14.29
C GLY A 381 -23.85 -18.62 14.33
N LEU A 382 -24.27 -18.05 15.47
CA LEU A 382 -25.60 -17.46 15.63
C LEU A 382 -25.66 -15.93 15.42
N LYS A 383 -24.52 -15.29 15.15
CA LYS A 383 -24.45 -13.85 14.90
C LYS A 383 -24.61 -13.56 13.43
N ASN A 384 -25.59 -12.76 13.06
CA ASN A 384 -25.76 -12.23 11.71
C ASN A 384 -25.25 -10.80 11.62
N TYR A 385 -24.51 -10.51 10.56
CA TYR A 385 -24.13 -9.14 10.22
C TYR A 385 -24.23 -8.96 8.71
N ASP A 386 -25.16 -8.11 8.29
CA ASP A 386 -25.42 -7.80 6.90
C ASP A 386 -25.24 -6.29 6.68
N ALA A 387 -24.49 -5.93 5.64
CA ALA A 387 -24.22 -4.53 5.37
C ALA A 387 -24.17 -4.22 3.87
N LYS A 388 -24.56 -2.98 3.52
CA LYS A 388 -24.45 -2.42 2.17
C LYS A 388 -23.89 -1.02 2.26
N GLN A 389 -22.99 -0.69 1.35
CA GLN A 389 -22.39 0.64 1.27
C GLN A 389 -22.42 1.17 -0.16
N ASN A 390 -22.95 2.39 -0.32
CA ASN A 390 -22.80 3.19 -1.51
C ASN A 390 -21.87 4.35 -1.18
N SER A 391 -20.74 4.46 -1.89
CA SER A 391 -19.79 5.54 -1.70
C SER A 391 -19.61 6.32 -2.98
N ALA A 392 -19.49 7.64 -2.86
CA ALA A 392 -19.09 8.51 -3.95
C ALA A 392 -17.96 9.43 -3.47
N PHE A 393 -17.02 9.69 -4.36
CA PHE A 393 -15.88 10.56 -4.11
C PHE A 393 -15.62 11.42 -5.32
N ALA A 394 -15.35 12.70 -5.12
CA ALA A 394 -14.92 13.61 -6.17
C ALA A 394 -13.84 14.54 -5.61
N ASN A 395 -12.76 14.73 -6.33
CA ASN A 395 -11.66 15.61 -5.97
C ASN A 395 -11.27 16.48 -7.17
N LEU A 396 -11.49 17.78 -7.05
CA LEU A 396 -11.08 18.78 -8.03
C LEU A 396 -9.77 19.42 -7.56
N ILE A 397 -8.73 19.36 -8.37
CA ILE A 397 -7.38 19.78 -8.05
C ILE A 397 -6.93 20.77 -9.10
N TYR A 398 -6.48 21.95 -8.67
CA TYR A 398 -5.72 22.88 -9.46
C TYR A 398 -4.29 22.88 -8.98
N GLN A 399 -3.35 22.69 -9.90
CA GLN A 399 -1.90 22.73 -9.64
C GLN A 399 -1.26 23.81 -10.50
N ASN A 400 -0.32 24.56 -9.91
CA ASN A 400 0.49 25.54 -10.64
C ASN A 400 1.93 25.52 -10.10
N GLU A 401 2.88 25.27 -10.99
CA GLU A 401 4.30 25.46 -10.77
C GLU A 401 4.65 26.90 -11.15
N ILE A 402 4.60 27.82 -10.16
CA ILE A 402 4.89 29.25 -10.37
C ILE A 402 6.29 29.43 -10.95
N ASN A 403 7.23 28.61 -10.50
CA ASN A 403 8.58 28.46 -11.01
C ASN A 403 9.21 27.17 -10.43
N GLU A 404 10.47 26.88 -10.75
CA GLU A 404 11.21 25.69 -10.28
C GLU A 404 11.28 25.57 -8.73
N THR A 405 11.10 26.68 -8.00
CA THR A 405 11.19 26.75 -6.53
C THR A 405 9.82 26.66 -5.86
N HIS A 406 8.77 27.16 -6.51
CA HIS A 406 7.47 27.41 -5.90
C HIS A 406 6.36 26.70 -6.66
N LYS A 407 5.68 25.75 -5.99
CA LYS A 407 4.50 25.06 -6.50
C LYS A 407 3.34 25.26 -5.51
N VAL A 408 2.15 25.47 -6.04
CA VAL A 408 0.91 25.57 -5.28
C VAL A 408 -0.13 24.60 -5.82
N GLU A 409 -0.89 24.02 -4.89
CA GLU A 409 -2.00 23.13 -5.21
C GLU A 409 -3.20 23.54 -4.36
N PHE A 410 -4.36 23.70 -5.01
CA PHE A 410 -5.62 24.03 -4.35
C PHE A 410 -6.70 23.10 -4.86
N GLY A 411 -7.70 22.83 -4.02
CA GLY A 411 -8.79 22.02 -4.49
C GLY A 411 -9.93 21.89 -3.52
N ALA A 412 -10.91 21.13 -3.96
CA ALA A 412 -12.08 20.78 -3.17
C ALA A 412 -12.38 19.29 -3.33
N THR A 413 -12.73 18.65 -2.19
CA THR A 413 -13.09 17.24 -2.17
C THR A 413 -14.53 17.10 -1.67
N TRP A 414 -15.29 16.25 -2.31
CA TRP A 414 -16.58 15.78 -1.85
C TRP A 414 -16.55 14.27 -1.65
N GLN A 415 -17.07 13.81 -0.52
CA GLN A 415 -17.16 12.41 -0.16
C GLN A 415 -18.54 12.13 0.43
N PHE A 416 -19.17 11.07 -0.03
CA PHE A 416 -20.47 10.61 0.44
C PHE A 416 -20.40 9.11 0.70
N ASP A 417 -20.91 8.67 1.84
CA ASP A 417 -21.05 7.27 2.22
C ASP A 417 -22.46 7.05 2.76
N ASP A 418 -23.22 6.17 2.13
CA ASP A 418 -24.51 5.65 2.60
C ASP A 418 -24.31 4.21 3.02
N LEU A 419 -24.43 3.95 4.31
CA LEU A 419 -24.08 2.71 4.96
C LEU A 419 -25.29 2.13 5.69
N THR A 420 -25.85 1.05 5.17
CA THR A 420 -26.83 0.20 5.85
C THR A 420 -26.08 -0.89 6.58
N GLN A 421 -26.33 -1.05 7.89
CA GLN A 421 -25.70 -2.07 8.72
C GLN A 421 -26.72 -2.66 9.69
N LEU A 422 -26.91 -3.97 9.59
CA LEU A 422 -27.80 -4.74 10.48
C LEU A 422 -26.96 -5.77 11.25
N TYR A 423 -26.95 -5.67 12.57
CA TYR A 423 -26.38 -6.68 13.44
C TYR A 423 -27.50 -7.39 14.19
N SER A 424 -27.74 -8.63 13.85
CA SER A 424 -28.86 -9.42 14.32
C SER A 424 -30.20 -8.73 14.01
N ARG A 425 -30.75 -7.94 14.93
CA ARG A 425 -32.01 -7.17 14.76
C ARG A 425 -31.82 -5.68 14.93
N ASP A 426 -30.62 -5.26 15.30
CA ASP A 426 -30.32 -3.87 15.60
C ASP A 426 -29.77 -3.17 14.34
N ASP A 427 -30.26 -1.95 14.12
CA ASP A 427 -29.92 -1.13 12.97
C ASP A 427 -28.84 -0.10 13.36
N PHE A 428 -27.68 -0.18 12.71
CA PHE A 428 -26.54 0.73 12.85
C PHE A 428 -26.29 1.54 11.58
N SER A 429 -27.30 1.66 10.74
CA SER A 429 -27.22 2.38 9.46
C SER A 429 -26.93 3.85 9.68
N ARG A 430 -26.14 4.43 8.78
CA ARG A 430 -25.83 5.86 8.77
C ARG A 430 -25.49 6.34 7.36
N TRP A 431 -25.64 7.63 7.15
CA TRP A 431 -25.06 8.30 6.01
C TRP A 431 -24.08 9.38 6.47
N GLU A 432 -23.08 9.62 5.68
CA GLU A 432 -22.04 10.60 5.94
C GLU A 432 -21.77 11.41 4.67
N ASN A 433 -21.75 12.72 4.80
CA ASN A 433 -21.44 13.63 3.72
C ASN A 433 -20.36 14.60 4.19
N ALA A 434 -19.27 14.68 3.45
CA ALA A 434 -18.13 15.49 3.77
C ALA A 434 -17.71 16.34 2.57
N ILE A 435 -17.55 17.64 2.80
CA ILE A 435 -17.05 18.58 1.79
C ILE A 435 -15.84 19.28 2.40
N SER A 436 -14.74 19.31 1.65
CA SER A 436 -13.53 19.99 2.10
C SER A 436 -12.93 20.90 1.03
N GLY A 437 -12.25 21.95 1.51
CA GLY A 437 -11.32 22.76 0.74
C GLY A 437 -9.90 22.56 1.26
N PHE A 438 -8.93 22.44 0.35
CA PHE A 438 -7.53 22.28 0.73
C PHE A 438 -6.61 23.19 -0.08
N GLY A 439 -5.45 23.46 0.53
CA GLY A 439 -4.34 24.14 -0.14
C GLY A 439 -3.02 23.56 0.33
N GLU A 440 -2.11 23.34 -0.59
CA GLU A 440 -0.77 22.84 -0.34
C GLU A 440 0.25 23.72 -1.09
N TYR A 441 1.33 24.05 -0.41
CA TYR A 441 2.43 24.80 -0.94
C TYR A 441 3.71 24.00 -0.83
N THR A 442 4.43 23.89 -1.94
CA THR A 442 5.74 23.25 -2.02
C THR A 442 6.80 24.31 -2.33
N LEU A 443 7.85 24.32 -1.50
CA LEU A 443 9.04 25.13 -1.65
C LEU A 443 10.24 24.22 -1.87
N THR A 444 10.92 24.36 -3.03
CA THR A 444 12.09 23.54 -3.39
C THR A 444 13.20 24.46 -3.92
N PRO A 445 13.95 25.19 -3.04
CA PRO A 445 15.07 25.98 -3.46
C PRO A 445 16.28 25.07 -3.77
N GLY A 446 16.35 24.59 -5.02
CA GLY A 446 17.35 23.61 -5.48
C GLY A 446 17.12 22.19 -4.89
N ASP A 447 18.05 21.27 -5.14
CA ASP A 447 17.90 19.84 -4.84
C ASP A 447 18.07 19.46 -3.37
N LYS A 448 18.60 20.38 -2.55
CA LYS A 448 18.98 20.07 -1.16
C LYS A 448 17.88 20.26 -0.15
N PHE A 449 16.86 21.06 -0.47
CA PHE A 449 15.81 21.39 0.47
C PHE A 449 14.44 21.32 -0.18
N THR A 450 13.49 20.70 0.49
CA THR A 450 12.07 20.72 0.10
C THR A 450 11.23 20.89 1.35
N PHE A 451 10.30 21.83 1.31
CA PHE A 451 9.25 22.00 2.32
C PHE A 451 7.90 21.86 1.64
N VAL A 452 7.01 21.08 2.24
CA VAL A 452 5.61 20.99 1.82
C VAL A 452 4.75 21.30 3.03
N GLY A 453 3.87 22.28 2.90
CA GLY A 453 2.92 22.67 3.94
C GLY A 453 1.51 22.73 3.38
N GLY A 454 0.58 22.06 4.03
CA GLY A 454 -0.80 21.95 3.57
C GLY A 454 -1.82 22.13 4.69
N LEU A 455 -2.99 22.62 4.33
CA LEU A 455 -4.15 22.80 5.18
C LEU A 455 -5.37 22.18 4.49
N ASN A 456 -6.17 21.44 5.25
CA ASN A 456 -7.45 20.94 4.78
C ASN A 456 -8.52 21.30 5.82
N LEU A 457 -9.59 21.94 5.38
CA LEU A 457 -10.75 22.28 6.16
C LEU A 457 -11.96 21.54 5.60
N GLN A 458 -12.55 20.66 6.41
CA GLN A 458 -13.66 19.80 6.02
C GLN A 458 -14.87 20.08 6.91
N TYR A 459 -16.05 20.16 6.31
CA TYR A 459 -17.32 20.03 7.02
C TYR A 459 -17.86 18.61 6.81
N ASN A 460 -18.08 17.91 7.92
CA ASN A 460 -18.61 16.54 7.95
C ASN A 460 -19.98 16.56 8.59
N SER A 461 -20.99 15.91 7.98
CA SER A 461 -22.36 15.89 8.48
C SER A 461 -22.54 15.28 9.86
N LEU A 462 -21.64 14.37 10.27
CA LEU A 462 -21.67 13.71 11.58
C LEU A 462 -20.85 14.46 12.64
N HIS A 463 -19.74 15.08 12.24
CA HIS A 463 -18.71 15.57 13.17
C HIS A 463 -18.53 17.10 13.14
N GLY A 464 -19.21 17.80 12.21
CA GLY A 464 -19.03 19.24 12.01
C GLY A 464 -17.70 19.60 11.35
N TRP A 465 -17.09 20.72 11.76
CA TRP A 465 -15.86 21.23 11.17
C TRP A 465 -14.62 20.49 11.68
N LEU A 466 -13.81 20.00 10.76
CA LEU A 466 -12.53 19.32 11.01
C LEU A 466 -11.41 20.10 10.32
N PHE A 467 -10.30 20.33 11.03
CA PHE A 467 -9.16 21.09 10.53
C PHE A 467 -7.88 20.26 10.63
N ALA A 468 -7.25 19.98 9.52
CA ALA A 468 -6.05 19.16 9.41
C ALA A 468 -4.88 19.92 8.78
N PRO A 469 -3.99 20.50 9.60
CA PRO A 469 -2.69 20.97 9.13
C PRO A 469 -1.73 19.81 8.96
N ARG A 470 -0.91 19.86 7.88
CA ARG A 470 0.16 18.90 7.62
C ARG A 470 1.39 19.63 7.09
N ALA A 471 2.55 19.21 7.50
CA ALA A 471 3.81 19.72 6.98
C ALA A 471 4.88 18.63 6.93
N ASN A 472 5.74 18.72 5.93
CA ASN A 472 6.91 17.87 5.82
C ASN A 472 8.10 18.66 5.25
N VAL A 473 9.30 18.28 5.68
CA VAL A 473 10.56 18.90 5.29
C VAL A 473 11.53 17.79 4.91
N ARG A 474 12.23 17.99 3.80
CA ARG A 474 13.41 17.24 3.42
C ARG A 474 14.60 18.20 3.34
N TRP A 475 15.72 17.79 3.93
CA TRP A 475 16.97 18.54 3.85
C TRP A 475 18.14 17.59 3.63
N ALA A 476 18.89 17.81 2.57
CA ALA A 476 20.11 17.08 2.21
C ALA A 476 21.31 18.03 2.29
N PRO A 477 21.85 18.29 3.50
CA PRO A 477 22.97 19.23 3.69
C PRO A 477 24.19 18.82 2.87
N VAL A 478 24.41 17.52 2.74
CA VAL A 478 25.47 16.88 1.94
C VAL A 478 24.89 15.69 1.19
N ASP A 479 25.53 15.25 0.14
CA ASP A 479 25.00 14.23 -0.78
C ASP A 479 24.80 12.85 -0.13
N TRP A 480 25.54 12.57 0.93
CA TRP A 480 25.49 11.30 1.68
C TRP A 480 24.54 11.32 2.88
N VAL A 481 23.86 12.45 3.18
CA VAL A 481 22.90 12.56 4.29
C VAL A 481 21.60 13.21 3.82
N THR A 482 20.47 12.56 4.10
CA THR A 482 19.16 13.16 3.95
C THR A 482 18.40 13.09 5.27
N LEU A 483 17.90 14.25 5.70
CA LEU A 483 17.05 14.43 6.87
C LEU A 483 15.62 14.66 6.41
N ARG A 484 14.64 14.05 7.06
CA ARG A 484 13.23 14.30 6.83
C ARG A 484 12.51 14.44 8.15
N ALA A 485 11.58 15.39 8.22
CA ALA A 485 10.67 15.56 9.35
C ALA A 485 9.26 15.81 8.81
N LEU A 486 8.27 15.31 9.50
CA LEU A 486 6.88 15.49 9.13
C LEU A 486 5.98 15.51 10.36
N GLY A 487 4.83 16.13 10.23
CA GLY A 487 3.80 16.14 11.26
C GLY A 487 2.48 16.64 10.73
N GLY A 488 1.40 16.20 11.35
CA GLY A 488 0.06 16.63 10.97
C GLY A 488 -1.03 15.92 11.75
N ARG A 489 -2.25 16.33 11.48
CA ARG A 489 -3.46 15.82 12.11
C ARG A 489 -4.26 15.00 11.11
N GLY A 490 -4.83 13.90 11.57
CA GLY A 490 -5.69 13.02 10.80
C GLY A 490 -6.98 12.71 11.52
N TYR A 491 -8.04 12.44 10.74
CA TYR A 491 -9.37 12.12 11.24
C TYR A 491 -9.99 10.98 10.46
N ARG A 492 -10.81 10.19 11.12
CA ARG A 492 -11.66 9.19 10.47
C ARG A 492 -12.94 8.94 11.27
N THR A 493 -13.95 8.44 10.59
CA THR A 493 -15.15 7.90 11.23
C THR A 493 -14.99 6.40 11.44
N ALA A 494 -15.05 5.93 12.68
CA ALA A 494 -14.93 4.51 13.01
C ALA A 494 -16.12 3.70 12.48
N ASN A 495 -15.86 2.49 11.98
CA ASN A 495 -16.88 1.48 11.78
C ASN A 495 -16.67 0.35 12.80
N ILE A 496 -17.47 0.33 13.85
CA ILE A 496 -17.26 -0.54 15.02
C ILE A 496 -17.24 -2.03 14.69
N PHE A 497 -17.95 -2.46 13.64
CA PHE A 497 -18.01 -3.86 13.23
C PHE A 497 -16.89 -4.25 12.28
N THR A 498 -16.79 -3.58 11.14
CA THR A 498 -15.83 -3.98 10.11
C THR A 498 -14.38 -3.61 10.45
N ASP A 499 -14.15 -2.58 11.27
CA ASP A 499 -12.82 -2.30 11.82
C ASP A 499 -12.33 -3.43 12.77
N ASN A 500 -13.27 -4.25 13.30
CA ASN A 500 -13.03 -5.26 14.32
C ASN A 500 -13.66 -6.62 13.97
N LEU A 501 -13.67 -7.03 12.70
CA LEU A 501 -14.42 -8.20 12.24
C LEU A 501 -14.14 -9.48 13.07
N GLY A 502 -12.92 -9.68 13.56
CA GLY A 502 -12.54 -10.83 14.35
C GLY A 502 -13.37 -11.05 15.62
N ILE A 503 -14.01 -9.98 16.17
CA ILE A 503 -14.86 -10.10 17.36
C ILE A 503 -16.13 -10.93 17.12
N PHE A 504 -16.57 -11.06 15.86
CA PHE A 504 -17.71 -11.90 15.52
C PHE A 504 -17.40 -13.38 15.71
N SER A 505 -16.14 -13.77 15.58
CA SER A 505 -15.64 -15.13 15.80
C SER A 505 -15.43 -15.43 17.29
N THR A 506 -16.33 -14.93 18.14
CA THR A 506 -16.34 -15.17 19.60
C THR A 506 -17.73 -15.48 20.11
N GLY A 507 -17.82 -16.16 21.25
CA GLY A 507 -19.08 -16.36 21.99
C GLY A 507 -19.51 -15.15 22.83
N LYS A 508 -18.72 -14.04 22.82
CA LYS A 508 -18.98 -12.84 23.64
C LYS A 508 -20.07 -11.96 23.05
N ASN A 509 -20.84 -11.32 23.91
CA ASN A 509 -21.82 -10.29 23.52
C ASN A 509 -21.14 -8.95 23.27
N PHE A 510 -21.77 -8.07 22.50
CA PHE A 510 -21.30 -6.69 22.29
C PHE A 510 -22.07 -5.72 23.16
N VAL A 511 -21.38 -4.88 23.92
CA VAL A 511 -21.95 -3.82 24.75
C VAL A 511 -21.59 -2.49 24.09
N ILE A 512 -22.55 -1.96 23.32
CA ILE A 512 -22.40 -0.75 22.53
C ILE A 512 -23.29 0.33 23.17
N PRO A 513 -22.75 1.45 23.64
CA PRO A 513 -23.57 2.53 24.19
C PRO A 513 -24.36 3.26 23.09
N ASP A 514 -25.57 3.72 23.40
CA ASP A 514 -26.45 4.45 22.48
C ASP A 514 -25.80 5.73 21.92
N GLN A 515 -24.90 6.35 22.68
CA GLN A 515 -24.19 7.57 22.32
C GLN A 515 -22.68 7.31 22.26
N LEU A 516 -22.23 6.60 21.23
CA LEU A 516 -20.83 6.40 20.95
C LEU A 516 -20.38 7.45 19.91
N ASP A 517 -19.42 8.32 20.29
CA ASP A 517 -18.77 9.23 19.33
C ASP A 517 -17.85 8.42 18.42
N LEU A 518 -18.17 8.36 17.13
CA LEU A 518 -17.42 7.60 16.13
C LEU A 518 -16.23 8.37 15.56
N LEU A 519 -16.03 9.65 15.96
CA LEU A 519 -14.87 10.41 15.49
C LEU A 519 -13.59 9.89 16.13
N GLU A 520 -12.64 9.55 15.30
CA GLU A 520 -11.26 9.30 15.70
C GLU A 520 -10.37 10.42 15.19
N ASP A 521 -9.56 10.98 16.08
CA ASP A 521 -8.73 12.16 15.89
C ASP A 521 -7.36 11.94 16.49
N ALA A 522 -6.31 12.07 15.68
CA ALA A 522 -4.96 11.85 16.14
C ALA A 522 -3.96 12.83 15.50
N TRP A 523 -2.92 13.14 16.27
CA TRP A 523 -1.71 13.77 15.79
C TRP A 523 -0.64 12.70 15.51
N THR A 524 0.05 12.86 14.39
CA THR A 524 1.21 12.04 14.04
C THR A 524 2.36 12.95 13.66
N TRP A 525 3.53 12.68 14.20
CA TRP A 525 4.77 13.36 13.84
C TRP A 525 5.95 12.39 13.89
N GLY A 526 6.96 12.69 13.13
CA GLY A 526 8.14 11.84 13.06
C GLY A 526 9.22 12.39 12.15
N GLY A 527 10.25 11.60 11.99
CA GLY A 527 11.37 11.96 11.15
C GLY A 527 12.20 10.76 10.73
N ASN A 528 13.07 11.04 9.78
CA ASN A 528 13.98 10.08 9.20
C ASN A 528 15.35 10.71 8.97
N VAL A 529 16.39 9.92 9.22
CA VAL A 529 17.77 10.22 8.82
C VAL A 529 18.28 9.08 7.96
N THR A 530 18.70 9.38 6.74
CA THR A 530 19.26 8.39 5.81
C THR A 530 20.70 8.75 5.48
N PHE A 531 21.60 7.78 5.66
CA PHE A 531 23.01 7.86 5.29
C PHE A 531 23.23 7.02 4.04
N TYR A 532 23.72 7.63 2.96
CA TYR A 532 24.15 6.93 1.75
C TYR A 532 25.64 6.62 1.88
N LEU A 533 25.99 5.35 1.75
CA LEU A 533 27.31 4.85 2.08
C LEU A 533 28.09 4.54 0.79
N PRO A 534 29.41 4.86 0.71
CA PRO A 534 30.18 4.76 -0.52
C PRO A 534 30.77 3.36 -0.74
N PHE A 535 29.97 2.31 -0.55
CA PHE A 535 30.39 0.95 -0.80
C PHE A 535 29.23 0.11 -1.34
N GLY A 536 29.55 -0.97 -2.03
CA GLY A 536 28.62 -1.84 -2.74
C GLY A 536 29.02 -1.99 -4.21
N ALA A 537 28.22 -2.66 -5.01
CA ALA A 537 28.42 -2.77 -6.43
C ALA A 537 28.22 -1.41 -7.13
N GLU A 538 28.91 -1.18 -8.25
CA GLU A 538 28.74 0.01 -9.08
C GLU A 538 27.28 0.23 -9.46
N ASP A 539 26.86 1.49 -9.54
CA ASP A 539 25.51 1.94 -9.88
C ASP A 539 24.41 1.49 -8.88
N THR A 540 24.78 1.06 -7.66
CA THR A 540 23.80 0.70 -6.61
C THR A 540 23.90 1.60 -5.41
N GLU A 541 22.76 1.90 -4.79
CA GLU A 541 22.74 2.70 -3.57
C GLU A 541 22.80 1.81 -2.33
N THR A 542 23.86 1.99 -1.53
CA THR A 542 23.92 1.45 -0.16
C THR A 542 23.46 2.51 0.80
N TYR A 543 22.51 2.20 1.68
CA TYR A 543 22.03 3.15 2.67
C TYR A 543 21.76 2.52 4.04
N LEU A 544 21.90 3.35 5.08
CA LEU A 544 21.45 3.11 6.43
C LEU A 544 20.46 4.21 6.83
N SER A 545 19.27 3.83 7.27
CA SER A 545 18.20 4.76 7.57
C SER A 545 17.62 4.52 8.96
N PHE A 546 17.34 5.60 9.68
CA PHE A 546 16.73 5.58 11.01
C PHE A 546 15.42 6.37 10.96
N ASP A 547 14.32 5.75 11.36
CA ASP A 547 12.99 6.37 11.44
C ASP A 547 12.52 6.43 12.89
N TYR A 548 11.83 7.50 13.23
CA TYR A 548 11.04 7.62 14.45
C TYR A 548 9.69 8.23 14.15
N PHE A 549 8.61 7.65 14.67
CA PHE A 549 7.25 8.15 14.56
C PHE A 549 6.51 8.05 15.89
N HIS A 550 5.73 9.08 16.18
CA HIS A 550 4.82 9.15 17.31
C HIS A 550 3.41 9.44 16.82
N ASN A 551 2.43 8.65 17.30
CA ASN A 551 1.00 8.91 17.10
C ASN A 551 0.37 9.10 18.47
N ASP A 552 -0.51 10.11 18.61
CA ASP A 552 -1.23 10.41 19.83
C ASP A 552 -2.70 10.72 19.52
N PHE A 553 -3.62 9.98 20.16
CA PHE A 553 -5.05 10.11 19.92
C PHE A 553 -5.68 11.12 20.89
N ASN A 554 -6.37 12.12 20.33
CA ASN A 554 -7.28 12.98 21.07
C ASN A 554 -8.64 12.31 21.30
N LYS A 555 -9.12 11.58 20.28
CA LYS A 555 -10.36 10.79 20.32
C LYS A 555 -10.15 9.45 19.66
N GLN A 556 -10.67 8.39 20.25
CA GLN A 556 -10.63 7.03 19.73
C GLN A 556 -11.80 6.22 20.24
N VAL A 557 -12.34 5.34 19.39
CA VAL A 557 -13.23 4.27 19.83
C VAL A 557 -12.38 3.13 20.38
N VAL A 558 -12.58 2.78 21.63
CA VAL A 558 -11.90 1.67 22.30
C VAL A 558 -12.79 0.46 22.26
N VAL A 559 -12.25 -0.66 21.75
CA VAL A 559 -12.86 -1.99 21.79
C VAL A 559 -12.12 -2.80 22.84
N ASP A 560 -12.80 -3.13 23.94
CA ASP A 560 -12.20 -3.72 25.13
C ASP A 560 -12.74 -5.14 25.38
N PRO A 561 -12.01 -6.17 25.02
CA PRO A 561 -12.37 -7.57 25.29
C PRO A 561 -11.97 -8.04 26.70
N GLU A 562 -11.35 -7.13 27.51
CA GLU A 562 -10.68 -7.50 28.75
C GLU A 562 -11.46 -7.09 30.02
N ARG A 563 -12.44 -6.20 29.86
CA ARG A 563 -13.24 -5.72 30.98
C ARG A 563 -14.21 -6.79 31.50
N ASN A 564 -14.83 -7.49 30.57
CA ASN A 564 -15.78 -8.56 30.87
C ASN A 564 -15.42 -9.81 30.08
N MET A 565 -15.44 -10.98 30.74
CA MET A 565 -15.16 -12.25 30.10
C MET A 565 -16.25 -12.66 29.10
N LEU A 566 -17.51 -12.27 29.34
CA LEU A 566 -18.68 -12.60 28.53
C LEU A 566 -19.04 -11.54 27.49
N ALA A 567 -18.36 -10.40 27.49
CA ALA A 567 -18.70 -9.28 26.62
C ALA A 567 -17.46 -8.54 26.09
N ILE A 568 -17.67 -7.86 25.00
CA ILE A 568 -16.74 -6.88 24.42
C ILE A 568 -17.39 -5.52 24.58
N ASP A 569 -16.73 -4.64 25.33
CA ASP A 569 -17.23 -3.29 25.63
C ASP A 569 -16.71 -2.30 24.58
N PHE A 570 -17.58 -1.43 24.08
CA PHE A 570 -17.25 -0.31 23.22
C PHE A 570 -17.41 0.99 23.99
N TYR A 571 -16.44 1.88 23.92
CA TYR A 571 -16.54 3.20 24.57
C TYR A 571 -15.55 4.19 23.96
N ASN A 572 -15.76 5.47 24.19
CA ASN A 572 -14.81 6.49 23.79
C ASN A 572 -13.62 6.53 24.76
N LEU A 573 -12.45 6.77 24.23
CA LEU A 573 -11.20 6.88 24.98
C LEU A 573 -11.34 7.94 26.10
N ASP A 574 -11.03 7.50 27.32
CA ASP A 574 -10.90 8.38 28.49
C ASP A 574 -9.49 8.18 29.06
N GLY A 575 -8.56 9.02 28.61
CA GLY A 575 -7.13 8.91 28.94
C GLY A 575 -6.22 9.02 27.72
N LYS A 576 -5.16 8.24 27.71
CA LYS A 576 -4.13 8.30 26.67
C LYS A 576 -4.17 7.06 25.77
N SER A 577 -3.93 7.27 24.47
CA SER A 577 -3.68 6.22 23.51
C SER A 577 -2.62 6.71 22.54
N TYR A 578 -1.45 6.03 22.51
CA TYR A 578 -0.34 6.46 21.68
C TYR A 578 0.51 5.30 21.18
N THR A 579 1.32 5.57 20.16
CA THR A 579 2.40 4.68 19.73
C THR A 579 3.69 5.44 19.49
N ASN A 580 4.82 4.80 19.86
CA ASN A 580 6.16 5.20 19.46
C ASN A 580 6.74 4.07 18.62
N THR A 581 7.24 4.39 17.43
CA THR A 581 7.83 3.41 16.52
C THR A 581 9.20 3.86 16.08
N TRP A 582 10.21 3.03 16.30
CA TRP A 582 11.57 3.18 15.80
C TRP A 582 11.85 2.12 14.75
N GLN A 583 12.49 2.49 13.66
CA GLN A 583 12.88 1.55 12.62
C GLN A 583 14.28 1.88 12.11
N VAL A 584 15.03 0.83 11.82
CA VAL A 584 16.35 0.89 11.18
C VAL A 584 16.30 0.06 9.92
N ASP A 585 16.66 0.65 8.79
CA ASP A 585 16.73 -0.02 7.49
C ASP A 585 18.18 0.05 6.99
N PHE A 586 18.69 -1.08 6.55
CA PHE A 586 19.96 -1.20 5.88
C PHE A 586 19.77 -1.92 4.54
N SER A 587 20.28 -1.34 3.45
CA SER A 587 20.25 -1.94 2.12
C SER A 587 21.62 -1.86 1.48
N VAL A 588 22.07 -2.96 0.90
CA VAL A 588 23.37 -3.06 0.23
C VAL A 588 23.32 -4.07 -0.90
N ASN A 589 24.02 -3.77 -1.97
CA ASN A 589 24.34 -4.73 -3.04
C ASN A 589 25.85 -5.06 -2.94
N PRO A 590 26.26 -6.07 -2.14
CA PRO A 590 27.69 -6.37 -1.96
C PRO A 590 28.38 -6.85 -3.24
N LEU A 591 27.62 -7.40 -4.16
CA LEU A 591 28.03 -7.84 -5.50
C LEU A 591 26.98 -7.40 -6.50
N GLU A 592 27.37 -7.31 -7.78
CA GLU A 592 26.40 -7.20 -8.86
C GLU A 592 25.32 -8.28 -8.72
N ARG A 593 24.04 -7.91 -8.86
CA ARG A 593 22.91 -8.83 -8.82
C ARG A 593 22.68 -9.55 -7.49
N PHE A 594 23.34 -9.14 -6.40
CA PHE A 594 23.06 -9.64 -5.06
C PHE A 594 22.62 -8.48 -4.16
N ASN A 595 21.35 -8.46 -3.83
CA ASN A 595 20.74 -7.46 -2.95
C ASN A 595 20.47 -8.04 -1.56
N ILE A 596 20.81 -7.31 -0.52
CA ILE A 596 20.52 -7.60 0.88
C ILE A 596 19.81 -6.37 1.47
N THR A 597 18.64 -6.58 2.05
CA THR A 597 17.94 -5.56 2.83
C THR A 597 17.60 -6.12 4.20
N ALA A 598 18.04 -5.44 5.25
CA ALA A 598 17.75 -5.79 6.63
C ALA A 598 16.99 -4.64 7.30
N THR A 599 15.88 -4.95 7.94
CA THR A 599 15.07 -3.97 8.66
C THR A 599 14.75 -4.48 10.05
N PHE A 600 14.87 -3.61 11.04
CA PHE A 600 14.44 -3.86 12.41
C PHE A 600 13.52 -2.73 12.87
N ARG A 601 12.35 -3.08 13.40
CA ARG A 601 11.38 -2.14 13.96
C ARG A 601 11.08 -2.50 15.41
N TYR A 602 11.04 -1.49 16.26
CA TYR A 602 10.55 -1.57 17.64
C TYR A 602 9.32 -0.67 17.80
N THR A 603 8.31 -1.12 18.54
CA THR A 603 7.04 -0.41 18.74
C THR A 603 6.65 -0.45 20.23
N ASP A 604 6.44 0.72 20.84
CA ASP A 604 5.80 0.91 22.14
C ASP A 604 4.40 1.48 21.89
N ALA A 605 3.38 0.65 22.02
CA ALA A 605 1.97 1.02 21.78
C ALA A 605 1.17 0.85 23.06
N LYS A 606 0.50 1.91 23.52
CA LYS A 606 -0.30 1.91 24.75
C LYS A 606 -1.69 2.50 24.56
N VAL A 607 -2.62 2.03 25.34
CA VAL A 607 -4.02 2.50 25.37
C VAL A 607 -4.55 2.47 26.80
N THR A 608 -5.33 3.47 27.18
CA THR A 608 -6.04 3.47 28.44
C THR A 608 -7.30 2.62 28.31
N LEU A 609 -7.36 1.52 29.08
CA LEU A 609 -8.56 0.71 29.26
C LEU A 609 -9.26 1.09 30.54
N LYS A 610 -10.61 1.07 30.53
CA LYS A 610 -11.42 1.29 31.74
C LYS A 610 -11.03 0.28 32.80
N ASP A 611 -11.00 0.72 34.05
CA ASP A 611 -10.67 -0.08 35.24
C ASP A 611 -9.23 -0.63 35.30
N LYS A 612 -8.39 -0.36 34.27
CA LYS A 612 -6.97 -0.81 34.22
C LYS A 612 -5.96 0.31 34.05
N GLY A 613 -6.42 1.49 33.59
CA GLY A 613 -5.52 2.60 33.24
C GLY A 613 -4.72 2.35 31.97
N LEU A 614 -3.55 2.97 31.85
CA LEU A 614 -2.70 2.90 30.67
C LEU A 614 -1.95 1.56 30.62
N VAL A 615 -2.26 0.74 29.62
CA VAL A 615 -1.65 -0.57 29.40
C VAL A 615 -1.04 -0.69 28.00
N GLU A 616 -0.16 -1.64 27.81
CA GLU A 616 0.34 -2.01 26.47
C GLU A 616 -0.84 -2.49 25.62
N ARG A 617 -0.92 -2.01 24.36
CA ARG A 617 -1.99 -2.39 23.42
C ARG A 617 -1.92 -3.88 23.14
N PRO A 618 -3.02 -4.64 23.34
CA PRO A 618 -3.00 -6.08 23.08
C PRO A 618 -2.78 -6.39 21.60
N MET A 619 -2.28 -7.58 21.31
CA MET A 619 -2.06 -8.13 19.97
C MET A 619 -1.20 -7.22 19.07
N THR A 620 -0.29 -6.42 19.66
CA THR A 620 0.66 -5.58 18.94
C THR A 620 2.07 -6.03 19.24
N SER A 621 2.81 -6.44 18.19
CA SER A 621 4.20 -6.92 18.33
C SER A 621 5.13 -5.81 18.77
N ARG A 622 5.92 -6.07 19.82
CA ARG A 622 6.92 -5.13 20.34
C ARG A 622 8.04 -4.86 19.34
N TYR A 623 8.42 -5.86 18.55
CA TYR A 623 9.42 -5.69 17.49
C TYR A 623 9.19 -6.65 16.32
N LYS A 624 9.73 -6.29 15.17
CA LYS A 624 9.80 -7.15 13.97
C LYS A 624 11.15 -6.93 13.29
N GLY A 625 11.84 -8.01 12.96
CA GLY A 625 13.01 -8.02 12.11
C GLY A 625 12.71 -8.68 10.77
N VAL A 626 13.22 -8.14 9.67
CA VAL A 626 13.10 -8.73 8.33
C VAL A 626 14.47 -8.67 7.65
N LEU A 627 14.89 -9.78 7.09
CA LEU A 627 16.06 -9.90 6.24
C LEU A 627 15.64 -10.44 4.89
N ASN A 628 15.81 -9.65 3.86
CA ASN A 628 15.58 -10.05 2.47
C ASN A 628 16.91 -10.21 1.75
N MET A 629 17.07 -11.29 1.03
CA MET A 629 18.21 -11.55 0.15
C MET A 629 17.71 -11.96 -1.22
N GLN A 630 18.29 -11.39 -2.25
CA GLN A 630 17.99 -11.76 -3.63
C GLN A 630 19.28 -11.89 -4.43
N TYR A 631 19.40 -12.98 -5.14
CA TYR A 631 20.48 -13.18 -6.11
C TYR A 631 19.91 -13.52 -7.49
N ALA A 632 20.38 -12.84 -8.51
CA ALA A 632 20.02 -13.13 -9.90
C ALA A 632 21.29 -13.51 -10.70
N THR A 633 21.18 -14.56 -11.49
CA THR A 633 22.27 -14.93 -12.43
C THR A 633 22.31 -13.96 -13.62
N ALA A 634 23.35 -14.06 -14.45
CA ALA A 634 23.44 -13.31 -15.71
C ALA A 634 22.14 -13.45 -16.53
N MET A 635 21.68 -12.33 -17.15
CA MET A 635 20.44 -12.28 -17.94
C MET A 635 19.18 -12.61 -17.11
N ASN A 636 19.23 -12.50 -15.78
CA ASN A 636 18.15 -12.89 -14.88
C ASN A 636 17.56 -14.29 -15.16
N LYS A 637 18.37 -15.23 -15.71
CA LYS A 637 17.89 -16.57 -16.08
C LYS A 637 17.39 -17.35 -14.87
N TRP A 638 18.07 -17.19 -13.73
CA TRP A 638 17.64 -17.71 -12.44
C TRP A 638 17.60 -16.58 -11.43
N THR A 639 16.56 -16.55 -10.62
CA THR A 639 16.45 -15.66 -9.46
C THR A 639 16.22 -16.53 -8.23
N PHE A 640 16.96 -16.23 -7.17
CA PHE A 640 16.85 -16.86 -5.85
C PHE A 640 16.46 -15.80 -4.86
N ASP A 641 15.33 -15.99 -4.22
CA ASP A 641 14.76 -15.08 -3.23
C ASP A 641 14.69 -15.80 -1.88
N PHE A 642 15.12 -15.11 -0.83
CA PHE A 642 15.04 -15.59 0.54
C PHE A 642 14.61 -14.47 1.46
N THR A 643 13.64 -14.75 2.32
CA THR A 643 13.17 -13.83 3.36
C THR A 643 13.16 -14.53 4.70
N ALA A 644 13.78 -13.91 5.70
CA ALA A 644 13.69 -14.32 7.10
C ALA A 644 13.01 -13.22 7.92
N GLN A 645 12.04 -13.60 8.71
CA GLN A 645 11.36 -12.71 9.65
C GLN A 645 11.54 -13.20 11.08
N LEU A 646 11.67 -12.26 12.00
CA LEU A 646 11.60 -12.48 13.43
C LEU A 646 10.46 -11.65 14.01
N ASN A 647 9.42 -12.31 14.50
CA ASN A 647 8.26 -11.66 15.08
C ASN A 647 8.38 -11.67 16.60
N GLY A 648 8.37 -10.48 17.20
CA GLY A 648 8.49 -10.28 18.62
C GLY A 648 7.21 -10.58 19.39
N PRO A 649 7.28 -10.61 20.74
CA PRO A 649 6.14 -10.92 21.58
C PRO A 649 5.08 -9.84 21.52
N MET A 650 3.83 -10.24 21.70
CA MET A 650 2.64 -9.39 21.79
C MET A 650 1.99 -9.62 23.17
N ARG A 651 1.53 -8.55 23.83
CA ARG A 651 0.70 -8.71 25.01
C ARG A 651 -0.64 -9.37 24.59
N LEU A 652 -1.03 -10.40 25.29
CA LEU A 652 -2.30 -11.07 25.06
C LEU A 652 -3.41 -10.38 25.87
N PRO A 653 -4.67 -10.39 25.36
CA PRO A 653 -5.84 -10.01 26.17
C PRO A 653 -5.90 -10.85 27.45
N LYS A 654 -6.35 -10.25 28.55
CA LYS A 654 -6.34 -10.87 29.88
C LYS A 654 -6.96 -12.27 29.89
N TYR A 655 -8.10 -12.46 29.23
CA TYR A 655 -8.78 -13.74 29.16
C TYR A 655 -7.94 -14.82 28.47
N ALA A 656 -7.42 -14.52 27.28
CA ALA A 656 -6.54 -15.43 26.56
C ALA A 656 -5.25 -15.74 27.33
N ALA A 657 -4.67 -14.73 27.98
CA ALA A 657 -3.49 -14.88 28.83
C ALA A 657 -3.73 -15.85 29.99
N GLN A 658 -4.89 -15.78 30.61
CA GLN A 658 -5.27 -16.69 31.71
C GLN A 658 -5.51 -18.13 31.22
N VAL A 659 -6.21 -18.29 30.08
CA VAL A 659 -6.49 -19.64 29.53
C VAL A 659 -5.19 -20.32 29.07
N TRP A 660 -4.31 -19.60 28.41
CA TRP A 660 -3.05 -20.15 27.90
C TRP A 660 -1.91 -20.17 28.92
N GLY A 661 -2.08 -19.53 30.08
CA GLY A 661 -1.04 -19.45 31.12
C GLY A 661 0.17 -18.62 30.71
N MET A 662 0.01 -17.64 29.79
CA MET A 662 1.08 -16.76 29.32
C MET A 662 0.57 -15.35 29.07
N GLU A 663 1.31 -14.33 29.51
CA GLU A 663 0.92 -12.92 29.35
C GLU A 663 1.24 -12.36 27.95
N THR A 664 2.25 -12.94 27.31
CA THR A 664 2.70 -12.52 25.97
C THR A 664 2.84 -13.73 25.06
N SER A 665 2.62 -13.53 23.76
CA SER A 665 2.94 -14.52 22.76
C SER A 665 4.43 -14.87 22.76
N PRO A 666 4.84 -16.05 22.34
CA PRO A 666 6.24 -16.37 22.10
C PRO A 666 6.79 -15.55 20.93
N VAL A 667 8.12 -15.44 20.88
CA VAL A 667 8.87 -14.96 19.72
C VAL A 667 8.93 -16.09 18.69
N PHE A 668 8.68 -15.78 17.42
CA PHE A 668 8.72 -16.80 16.39
C PHE A 668 9.36 -16.31 15.07
N PRO A 669 10.16 -17.17 14.43
CA PRO A 669 10.74 -16.93 13.13
C PRO A 669 9.82 -17.43 12.02
N MET A 670 9.86 -16.76 10.85
CA MET A 670 9.27 -17.21 9.60
C MET A 670 10.32 -17.18 8.51
N LEU A 671 10.41 -18.24 7.71
CA LEU A 671 11.33 -18.33 6.58
C LEU A 671 10.56 -18.59 5.29
N TYR A 672 10.95 -17.87 4.24
CA TYR A 672 10.37 -17.97 2.90
C TYR A 672 11.50 -18.11 1.88
N ALA A 673 11.30 -18.90 0.83
CA ALA A 673 12.23 -19.00 -0.26
C ALA A 673 11.51 -19.23 -1.58
N GLN A 674 12.03 -18.66 -2.67
CA GLN A 674 11.54 -18.87 -4.02
C GLN A 674 12.72 -19.00 -5.00
N ILE A 675 12.57 -19.89 -5.97
CA ILE A 675 13.47 -20.01 -7.11
C ILE A 675 12.63 -19.77 -8.36
N THR A 676 13.05 -18.84 -9.19
CA THR A 676 12.41 -18.53 -10.47
C THR A 676 13.37 -18.82 -11.62
N ARG A 677 12.90 -19.58 -12.62
CA ARG A 677 13.60 -19.77 -13.89
C ARG A 677 12.88 -19.02 -14.99
N LYS A 678 13.62 -18.13 -15.69
CA LYS A 678 13.09 -17.33 -16.79
C LYS A 678 13.52 -17.92 -18.13
N PHE A 679 12.55 -18.05 -19.03
CA PHE A 679 12.71 -18.37 -20.44
C PHE A 679 12.18 -17.19 -21.26
N LYS A 680 12.32 -17.26 -22.60
CA LYS A 680 11.73 -16.22 -23.46
C LYS A 680 10.20 -16.19 -23.29
N GLY A 681 9.68 -15.18 -22.59
CA GLY A 681 8.25 -14.99 -22.35
C GLY A 681 7.61 -15.92 -21.32
N ILE A 682 8.36 -16.82 -20.67
CA ILE A 682 7.82 -17.74 -19.66
C ILE A 682 8.71 -17.73 -18.41
N ASP A 683 8.10 -17.50 -17.26
CA ASP A 683 8.73 -17.66 -15.95
C ASP A 683 8.08 -18.84 -15.23
N ILE A 684 8.88 -19.79 -14.77
CA ILE A 684 8.45 -20.87 -13.88
C ILE A 684 9.05 -20.61 -12.50
N TYR A 685 8.24 -20.63 -11.48
CA TYR A 685 8.69 -20.42 -10.12
C TYR A 685 8.16 -21.49 -9.17
N VAL A 686 8.99 -21.86 -8.21
CA VAL A 686 8.67 -22.77 -7.11
C VAL A 686 9.14 -22.13 -5.82
N GLY A 687 8.39 -22.30 -4.75
CA GLY A 687 8.76 -21.73 -3.48
C GLY A 687 8.13 -22.44 -2.29
N ALA A 688 8.54 -21.96 -1.13
CA ALA A 688 8.05 -22.45 0.16
C ALA A 688 7.85 -21.26 1.12
N GLU A 689 6.74 -21.29 1.82
CA GLU A 689 6.40 -20.37 2.90
C GLU A 689 6.43 -21.11 4.23
N ASN A 690 6.75 -20.38 5.30
CA ASN A 690 6.86 -20.94 6.63
C ASN A 690 7.70 -22.22 6.66
N ILE A 691 8.90 -22.19 6.10
CA ILE A 691 9.78 -23.37 5.93
C ILE A 691 10.04 -24.09 7.26
N LEU A 692 10.07 -23.35 8.38
CA LEU A 692 10.25 -23.93 9.71
C LEU A 692 9.00 -24.68 10.20
N GLY A 693 7.84 -24.44 9.60
CA GLY A 693 6.57 -25.04 9.99
C GLY A 693 6.07 -24.56 11.34
N TYR A 694 6.44 -23.32 11.71
CA TYR A 694 5.95 -22.73 12.95
C TYR A 694 4.46 -22.45 12.84
N ARG A 695 3.71 -22.68 13.92
CA ARG A 695 2.27 -22.39 13.99
C ARG A 695 1.83 -22.14 15.42
N GLN A 696 0.77 -21.36 15.55
CA GLN A 696 0.09 -21.14 16.82
C GLN A 696 -0.74 -22.40 17.14
N HIS A 697 -0.36 -23.07 18.22
CA HIS A 697 -1.18 -24.16 18.77
C HIS A 697 -2.32 -23.56 19.60
N HIS A 698 -3.48 -24.20 19.62
CA HIS A 698 -4.66 -23.77 20.37
C HIS A 698 -5.08 -22.33 20.05
N ALA A 699 -5.17 -21.97 18.75
CA ALA A 699 -5.56 -20.64 18.31
C ALA A 699 -6.99 -20.27 18.73
N ILE A 700 -7.84 -21.27 18.92
CA ILE A 700 -9.24 -21.11 19.28
C ILE A 700 -9.45 -21.55 20.74
N ILE A 701 -9.95 -20.66 21.58
CA ILE A 701 -10.36 -20.98 22.94
C ILE A 701 -11.79 -21.51 22.90
N GLY A 702 -12.09 -22.57 23.65
CA GLY A 702 -13.43 -23.14 23.70
C GLY A 702 -13.92 -23.77 22.39
N ALA A 703 -13.01 -24.28 21.56
CA ALA A 703 -13.33 -24.92 20.28
C ALA A 703 -14.27 -26.14 20.41
N GLU A 704 -14.27 -26.79 21.56
CA GLU A 704 -15.11 -27.97 21.85
C GLU A 704 -16.59 -27.60 22.04
N ASP A 705 -16.88 -26.38 22.50
CA ASP A 705 -18.25 -25.89 22.74
C ASP A 705 -18.45 -24.45 22.21
N PRO A 706 -18.40 -24.26 20.88
CA PRO A 706 -18.40 -22.92 20.28
C PRO A 706 -19.74 -22.16 20.45
N PHE A 707 -20.81 -22.84 20.83
CA PHE A 707 -22.09 -22.21 21.14
C PHE A 707 -22.32 -21.98 22.64
N GLY A 708 -21.44 -22.48 23.52
CA GLY A 708 -21.59 -22.36 24.97
C GLY A 708 -22.78 -23.19 25.51
N ILE A 709 -23.17 -24.27 24.84
CA ILE A 709 -24.32 -25.07 25.22
C ILE A 709 -24.09 -25.77 26.55
N ASN A 710 -22.86 -26.21 26.78
CA ASN A 710 -22.44 -26.90 28.00
C ASN A 710 -21.94 -25.93 29.08
N PHE A 711 -21.91 -24.66 28.80
CA PHE A 711 -21.49 -23.62 29.72
C PHE A 711 -22.48 -23.56 30.90
N GLY A 712 -22.05 -24.00 32.07
CA GLY A 712 -22.89 -24.05 33.29
C GLY A 712 -23.79 -25.27 33.43
N VAL A 713 -23.82 -26.20 32.44
CA VAL A 713 -24.56 -27.48 32.58
C VAL A 713 -23.60 -28.54 33.15
N GLY A 714 -23.54 -28.65 34.44
CA GLY A 714 -22.71 -29.65 35.16
C GLY A 714 -21.80 -29.06 36.22
N ASP A 715 -21.59 -27.75 36.25
CA ASP A 715 -20.58 -27.13 37.09
C ASP A 715 -21.09 -26.36 38.31
N THR A 716 -22.35 -26.47 38.66
CA THR A 716 -22.87 -25.91 39.93
C THR A 716 -22.20 -26.49 41.18
N HIS A 717 -21.51 -27.62 41.03
CA HIS A 717 -20.75 -28.22 42.13
C HIS A 717 -19.23 -28.12 41.99
N THR A 718 -18.70 -27.78 40.83
CA THR A 718 -17.25 -27.69 40.58
C THR A 718 -16.69 -26.27 40.59
N MET A 719 -17.54 -25.24 40.46
CA MET A 719 -17.09 -23.82 40.56
C MET A 719 -16.48 -23.46 41.93
N ALA A 720 -16.71 -24.22 42.95
CA ALA A 720 -16.20 -23.94 44.30
C ALA A 720 -14.84 -24.59 44.61
N SER A 721 -14.28 -25.44 43.75
CA SER A 721 -13.08 -26.21 44.11
C SER A 721 -12.06 -26.42 42.98
N SER A 722 -12.27 -25.96 41.76
CA SER A 722 -11.32 -26.14 40.67
C SER A 722 -10.82 -24.78 40.11
N SER A 723 -9.51 -24.73 39.90
CA SER A 723 -8.79 -23.63 39.23
C SER A 723 -9.10 -23.52 37.72
N HIS A 724 -10.23 -24.05 37.24
CA HIS A 724 -10.61 -24.05 35.82
C HIS A 724 -11.34 -22.76 35.49
N ILE A 725 -10.72 -21.98 34.58
CA ILE A 725 -11.33 -20.82 33.97
C ILE A 725 -12.33 -21.28 32.93
N PRO A 726 -13.62 -20.87 32.98
CA PRO A 726 -14.59 -21.23 31.96
C PRO A 726 -14.10 -20.88 30.55
N GLN A 727 -14.14 -21.82 29.61
CA GLN A 727 -13.69 -21.60 28.24
C GLN A 727 -14.84 -21.15 27.36
N ILE A 728 -14.95 -19.82 27.16
CA ILE A 728 -15.86 -19.20 26.19
C ILE A 728 -15.20 -19.23 24.82
N PHE A 729 -15.95 -19.65 23.83
CA PHE A 729 -15.46 -19.65 22.44
C PHE A 729 -14.88 -18.30 22.05
N ASP A 730 -13.61 -18.28 21.62
CA ASP A 730 -12.92 -17.07 21.19
C ASP A 730 -11.80 -17.41 20.20
N ALA A 731 -12.05 -17.13 18.92
CA ALA A 731 -11.12 -17.33 17.82
C ALA A 731 -10.41 -16.03 17.39
N SER A 732 -10.58 -14.92 18.16
CA SER A 732 -10.05 -13.59 17.78
C SER A 732 -8.59 -13.36 18.21
N ASN A 733 -7.97 -14.29 18.95
CA ASN A 733 -6.64 -14.07 19.55
C ASN A 733 -5.52 -14.72 18.73
N VAL A 734 -5.42 -14.38 17.43
CA VAL A 734 -4.38 -14.93 16.54
C VAL A 734 -3.13 -14.06 16.61
N TRP A 735 -2.03 -14.61 17.15
CA TRP A 735 -0.74 -13.95 17.26
C TRP A 735 0.35 -14.56 16.36
N GLY A 736 0.12 -15.73 15.78
CA GLY A 736 1.06 -16.45 14.93
C GLY A 736 0.39 -17.08 13.71
N PRO A 737 1.14 -17.73 12.82
CA PRO A 737 0.58 -18.42 11.68
C PRO A 737 -0.28 -19.61 12.14
N LEU A 738 -1.42 -19.80 11.49
CA LEU A 738 -2.33 -20.93 11.69
C LEU A 738 -1.87 -22.16 10.90
N MET A 739 -1.40 -21.91 9.67
CA MET A 739 -0.91 -22.93 8.73
C MET A 739 0.55 -23.26 8.98
N GLY A 740 0.93 -24.50 8.69
CA GLY A 740 2.31 -24.98 8.72
C GLY A 740 3.11 -24.58 7.48
N ARG A 741 3.92 -25.51 6.97
CA ARG A 741 4.70 -25.32 5.72
C ARG A 741 3.76 -25.34 4.52
N LYS A 742 3.93 -24.36 3.63
CA LYS A 742 3.23 -24.30 2.34
C LYS A 742 4.25 -24.33 1.21
N PHE A 743 4.06 -25.24 0.25
CA PHE A 743 4.85 -25.28 -0.98
C PHE A 743 3.96 -24.87 -2.15
N TYR A 744 4.54 -24.17 -3.11
CA TYR A 744 3.81 -23.70 -4.27
C TYR A 744 4.61 -23.79 -5.56
N ILE A 745 3.87 -23.81 -6.65
CA ILE A 745 4.40 -23.71 -8.02
C ILE A 745 3.53 -22.76 -8.83
N GLY A 746 4.16 -22.03 -9.73
CA GLY A 746 3.40 -21.18 -10.65
C GLY A 746 4.16 -20.95 -11.96
N LEU A 747 3.41 -20.45 -12.93
CA LEU A 747 3.86 -20.11 -14.26
C LEU A 747 3.35 -18.72 -14.61
N ARG A 748 4.23 -17.88 -15.16
CA ARG A 748 3.88 -16.58 -15.77
C ARG A 748 4.24 -16.64 -17.25
N TYR A 749 3.30 -16.28 -18.10
CA TYR A 749 3.53 -16.09 -19.53
C TYR A 749 3.33 -14.62 -19.87
N THR A 750 4.33 -14.05 -20.53
CA THR A 750 4.32 -12.66 -20.98
C THR A 750 4.58 -12.62 -22.46
N LEU A 751 3.60 -12.12 -23.22
CA LEU A 751 3.76 -11.84 -24.64
C LEU A 751 4.30 -10.40 -24.77
N TRP A 752 5.47 -10.25 -25.35
CA TRP A 752 6.06 -8.94 -25.67
C TRP A 752 5.70 -8.54 -27.10
N LYS A 753 5.50 -7.24 -27.33
CA LYS A 753 5.26 -6.69 -28.69
C LYS A 753 6.46 -6.89 -29.60
#